data_b55f45adddfe642ce34ec97c9abd4b57
#
_entry.id   b55f45adddfe642ce34ec97c9abd4b57
#
_cell.length_a   1.000
_cell.length_b   1.000
_cell.length_c   1.000
_cell.angle_alpha   90.00
_cell.angle_beta   90.00
_cell.angle_gamma   90.00
#
_symmetry.space_group_name_H-M   'P 1'
#
loop_
_entity.id
_entity.type
_entity.pdbx_description
1 polymer ?
#
loop_
_entity_poly.entity_id
_entity_poly.type
_entity_poly.pdbx_seq_one_letter_code
_entity_poly.pdbx_strand_id
1 'polypeptide(L)'
;MTGSVRSIVARAMKLVITFVITKSIGIGMSKSIGKTRQLRRNSIAVVLAATGLLSACGGSSGGGEAPGEVEFVPPSLPASRGLLPSLPIADAAFTSEHYSGSAQCSSCHTDETIVVPTEVKDVFRDVSFGEAWETSMMANSTRDPYWHAVVAAELHEFPMLEEEINDTCTVCHAPMANDYAKKTGQPLHIFDQGSEADGTLVRGLYGMDASDELFNHAMDGVSCSLCHQIEAGNLGTEASFSGGYIITGTPTGVLQDRPAYGPYTNPNPLGYMVQQSDFTPIFSTHISTSETCATCHNLNVEPVDEQGNPIEGIAHFSEQANHLEWLNSEYAVGGPREANCQSCHMPTLDEDVFISERGAVQRPDFSEHTFLGANTVMQDMLMNFRDELGVQPTVTDEEFVESIARNQDFLRTSADLTISAAQVEGDQVSFDVQVENNTGHKLPTGYHSRRVYLHVQVLDGSGRQVFESGAIRADGSIVGVAEDSDPTQWEMHHDVITSPTQVQVYQSIPVNESLEREHSLLRGSAYGKDNRIPPHGFDKNVVNNNPNLPPSFGVFGAAAADDDFNAGFDTVTYRVDTSTAGPYTVLAELRYQPISFGHLMDLFTVSDEVDQVDMFRTMYDSTERRDEVIDTVTATIE
;
A
#
# COMPACT_ATOMS: atom_id res chain seq x y z
N MET A 1 16.90 43.81 -47.50
CA MET A 1 16.00 44.97 -47.58
C MET A 1 15.21 44.92 -46.25
N THR A 2 15.73 45.61 -45.25
CA THR A 2 15.36 46.98 -44.82
C THR A 2 13.86 47.06 -44.56
N GLY A 3 13.31 47.42 -43.42
CA GLY A 3 13.77 48.14 -42.24
C GLY A 3 12.59 48.21 -41.28
N SER A 4 12.81 48.22 -40.00
CA SER A 4 12.97 49.42 -39.17
C SER A 4 11.66 50.25 -39.12
N VAL A 5 11.08 50.65 -38.01
CA VAL A 5 11.53 51.53 -36.93
C VAL A 5 10.36 51.87 -35.97
N ARG A 6 10.56 51.80 -34.67
CA ARG A 6 10.29 52.79 -33.60
C ARG A 6 8.86 53.42 -33.47
N SER A 7 8.31 53.35 -32.34
CA SER A 7 8.52 54.14 -31.09
C SER A 7 7.37 55.15 -30.84
N ILE A 8 7.03 55.37 -29.56
CA ILE A 8 6.70 56.61 -28.83
C ILE A 8 5.60 56.34 -27.78
N VAL A 9 5.95 56.17 -26.54
CA VAL A 9 6.12 57.15 -25.43
C VAL A 9 4.80 57.68 -24.79
N ALA A 10 4.59 57.22 -23.58
CA ALA A 10 4.36 57.89 -22.30
C ALA A 10 3.22 58.93 -22.13
N ARG A 11 2.51 58.75 -21.00
CA ARG A 11 2.22 59.70 -19.89
C ARG A 11 1.04 59.13 -19.07
N ALA A 12 1.22 58.75 -17.85
CA ALA A 12 1.28 59.47 -16.61
C ALA A 12 0.01 60.30 -16.28
N MET A 13 -0.71 59.89 -15.25
CA MET A 13 -1.16 60.88 -14.23
C MET A 13 -1.66 60.19 -12.94
N LYS A 14 -1.06 60.60 -11.86
CA LYS A 14 -1.42 60.46 -10.46
C LYS A 14 -2.85 60.92 -10.17
N LEU A 15 -3.51 60.30 -9.19
CA LEU A 15 -4.23 61.08 -8.19
C LEU A 15 -4.20 60.36 -6.82
N VAL A 16 -3.77 61.08 -5.89
CA VAL A 16 -3.69 60.91 -4.45
C VAL A 16 -5.03 61.28 -3.83
N ILE A 17 -5.53 60.55 -2.85
CA ILE A 17 -6.31 61.16 -1.74
C ILE A 17 -6.04 60.37 -0.45
N THR A 18 -5.71 61.12 0.54
CA THR A 18 -5.20 60.91 1.89
C THR A 18 -6.31 61.03 2.93
N PHE A 19 -6.02 60.54 4.14
CA PHE A 19 -6.59 60.81 5.49
C PHE A 19 -7.82 59.97 5.89
N VAL A 20 -7.90 59.44 7.12
CA VAL A 20 -7.69 60.09 8.45
C VAL A 20 -7.36 59.03 9.51
N ILE A 21 -6.41 59.34 10.37
CA ILE A 21 -6.02 58.71 11.62
C ILE A 21 -7.05 59.06 12.73
N THR A 22 -7.34 58.12 13.63
CA THR A 22 -7.59 58.47 15.04
C THR A 22 -6.99 57.48 16.02
N LYS A 23 -6.20 57.98 16.92
CA LYS A 23 -5.54 57.36 18.08
C LYS A 23 -6.51 57.07 19.23
N SER A 24 -6.16 56.05 20.04
CA SER A 24 -6.11 56.16 21.53
C SER A 24 -5.46 54.88 22.06
N ILE A 25 -4.28 54.90 22.52
CA ILE A 25 -3.60 55.02 23.83
C ILE A 25 -4.30 54.22 24.95
N GLY A 26 -3.57 53.27 25.53
CA GLY A 26 -3.87 52.66 26.82
C GLY A 26 -2.80 51.65 27.24
N ILE A 27 -1.94 52.08 28.10
CA ILE A 27 -0.77 51.45 28.72
C ILE A 27 -1.19 50.36 29.71
N GLY A 28 -0.39 49.27 29.81
CA GLY A 28 -0.45 48.35 30.94
C GLY A 28 0.52 47.16 30.83
N MET A 29 1.76 47.35 31.31
CA MET A 29 2.69 46.26 31.61
C MET A 29 2.22 45.49 32.83
N SER A 30 2.25 44.15 32.76
CA SER A 30 2.54 43.33 33.95
C SER A 30 3.10 41.98 33.56
N LYS A 31 4.24 41.65 34.13
CA LYS A 31 4.91 40.33 34.07
C LYS A 31 4.11 39.31 34.90
N SER A 32 3.98 38.07 34.40
CA SER A 32 3.90 36.87 35.26
C SER A 32 4.06 35.60 34.43
N ILE A 33 5.19 34.98 34.53
CA ILE A 33 5.49 33.60 34.99
C ILE A 33 4.51 32.52 34.51
N GLY A 34 5.08 31.60 33.74
CA GLY A 34 4.81 30.25 33.39
C GLY A 34 3.61 29.50 34.01
N LYS A 35 2.83 28.94 33.14
CA LYS A 35 2.12 27.66 33.38
C LYS A 35 2.04 26.93 32.07
N THR A 36 2.75 25.82 32.01
CA THR A 36 2.52 24.71 31.09
C THR A 36 1.04 24.36 31.11
N ARG A 37 0.35 24.59 30.03
CA ARG A 37 -0.98 24.01 29.77
C ARG A 37 -0.77 22.73 29.00
N GLN A 38 -0.90 21.64 29.70
CA GLN A 38 -1.18 20.34 29.15
C GLN A 38 -2.62 20.41 28.60
N LEU A 39 -2.75 20.60 27.29
CA LEU A 39 -4.02 20.52 26.58
C LEU A 39 -4.34 19.03 26.41
N ARG A 40 -5.44 18.63 26.98
CA ARG A 40 -6.03 17.31 26.76
C ARG A 40 -6.45 17.22 25.30
N ARG A 41 -5.86 16.29 24.56
CA ARG A 41 -6.37 15.81 23.29
C ARG A 41 -7.73 15.13 23.58
N ASN A 42 -8.79 15.61 22.97
CA ASN A 42 -10.08 14.93 22.98
C ASN A 42 -10.05 13.92 21.82
N SER A 43 -9.86 12.65 22.16
CA SER A 43 -9.97 11.55 21.19
C SER A 43 -11.43 11.38 20.77
N ILE A 44 -11.66 11.39 19.47
CA ILE A 44 -12.96 11.10 18.86
C ILE A 44 -13.01 9.57 18.66
N ALA A 45 -13.89 8.91 19.39
CA ALA A 45 -14.12 7.48 19.22
C ALA A 45 -15.10 7.24 18.06
N VAL A 46 -14.65 6.54 17.04
CA VAL A 46 -15.50 6.01 15.96
C VAL A 46 -16.16 4.73 16.45
N VAL A 47 -17.49 4.71 16.41
CA VAL A 47 -18.30 3.56 16.81
C VAL A 47 -18.37 2.56 15.65
N LEU A 48 -17.63 1.46 15.74
CA LEU A 48 -17.85 0.26 14.92
C LEU A 48 -19.04 -0.52 15.45
N ALA A 49 -20.16 -0.50 14.74
CA ALA A 49 -21.32 -1.32 15.05
C ALA A 49 -21.15 -2.74 14.52
N ALA A 50 -20.71 -3.66 15.36
CA ALA A 50 -20.83 -5.08 15.08
C ALA A 50 -22.29 -5.52 15.35
N THR A 51 -23.05 -5.83 14.30
CA THR A 51 -24.41 -6.37 14.41
C THR A 51 -24.36 -7.84 14.75
N GLY A 52 -24.39 -8.16 16.04
CA GLY A 52 -24.73 -9.48 16.53
C GLY A 52 -26.25 -9.64 16.69
N LEU A 53 -26.89 -10.44 15.85
CA LEU A 53 -28.27 -10.84 15.98
C LEU A 53 -28.44 -11.82 17.16
N LEU A 54 -29.09 -11.39 18.23
CA LEU A 54 -29.74 -12.29 19.16
C LEU A 54 -31.14 -11.77 19.47
N SER A 55 -32.12 -12.52 19.00
CA SER A 55 -33.54 -12.33 19.22
C SER A 55 -33.93 -12.78 20.63
N ALA A 56 -34.55 -11.92 21.43
CA ALA A 56 -35.49 -12.34 22.49
C ALA A 56 -36.42 -11.19 22.85
N CYS A 57 -37.72 -11.47 22.81
CA CYS A 57 -38.82 -10.60 23.17
C CYS A 57 -38.86 -10.25 24.65
N GLY A 58 -39.23 -9.02 24.98
CA GLY A 58 -39.64 -8.62 26.31
C GLY A 58 -39.67 -7.10 26.49
N GLY A 59 -40.83 -6.47 26.38
CA GLY A 59 -40.98 -5.03 26.51
C GLY A 59 -40.89 -4.54 27.96
N SER A 60 -40.36 -3.36 28.13
CA SER A 60 -40.76 -2.38 29.15
C SER A 60 -40.12 -1.01 28.87
N SER A 61 -40.95 0.01 29.03
CA SER A 61 -40.63 1.43 28.85
C SER A 61 -39.64 1.94 29.90
N GLY A 62 -38.62 2.73 29.46
CA GLY A 62 -37.75 3.48 30.39
C GLY A 62 -36.73 4.30 29.64
N GLY A 63 -36.60 5.57 30.02
CA GLY A 63 -35.88 6.70 29.46
C GLY A 63 -34.51 6.40 28.86
N GLY A 64 -34.24 7.09 27.73
CA GLY A 64 -32.97 7.00 27.03
C GLY A 64 -31.87 7.78 27.76
N GLU A 65 -30.88 7.06 28.25
CA GLU A 65 -29.55 7.60 28.49
C GLU A 65 -28.82 7.68 27.15
N ALA A 66 -28.07 8.77 26.95
CA ALA A 66 -27.18 8.91 25.80
C ALA A 66 -26.17 7.76 25.77
N PRO A 67 -25.79 7.24 24.58
CA PRO A 67 -24.74 6.22 24.51
C PRO A 67 -23.46 6.77 25.14
N GLY A 68 -22.95 6.07 26.15
CA GLY A 68 -21.67 6.41 26.77
C GLY A 68 -20.56 6.32 25.73
N GLU A 69 -19.58 7.21 25.84
CA GLU A 69 -18.33 7.12 25.08
C GLU A 69 -17.78 5.70 25.22
N VAL A 70 -17.56 5.05 24.08
CA VAL A 70 -16.84 3.77 24.06
C VAL A 70 -15.38 4.10 24.29
N GLU A 71 -14.86 3.76 25.47
CA GLU A 71 -13.45 3.92 25.79
C GLU A 71 -12.65 2.99 24.85
N PHE A 72 -11.70 3.56 24.11
CA PHE A 72 -10.76 2.77 23.28
C PHE A 72 -9.98 1.83 24.20
N VAL A 73 -10.11 0.54 23.95
CA VAL A 73 -9.31 -0.49 24.61
C VAL A 73 -8.22 -0.91 23.64
N PRO A 74 -6.95 -0.54 23.89
CA PRO A 74 -5.86 -0.94 23.01
C PRO A 74 -5.77 -2.47 22.94
N PRO A 75 -5.41 -3.04 21.77
CA PRO A 75 -5.20 -4.47 21.64
C PRO A 75 -4.13 -4.96 22.61
N SER A 76 -4.24 -6.22 23.05
CA SER A 76 -3.23 -6.83 23.91
C SER A 76 -1.93 -7.00 23.12
N LEU A 77 -0.85 -6.35 23.57
CA LEU A 77 0.46 -6.45 22.92
C LEU A 77 1.03 -7.86 22.98
N PRO A 78 1.74 -8.32 21.95
CA PRO A 78 2.38 -9.64 21.92
C PRO A 78 3.38 -9.83 23.06
N ALA A 79 3.45 -11.04 23.59
CA ALA A 79 4.40 -11.37 24.66
C ALA A 79 5.88 -11.34 24.21
N SER A 80 6.13 -11.43 22.90
CA SER A 80 7.45 -11.33 22.25
C SER A 80 7.95 -9.91 22.09
N ARG A 81 7.10 -8.90 22.28
CA ARG A 81 7.51 -7.49 22.23
C ARG A 81 8.60 -7.20 23.27
N GLY A 82 9.64 -6.49 22.84
CA GLY A 82 10.80 -6.16 23.66
C GLY A 82 11.79 -7.32 23.86
N LEU A 83 11.59 -8.46 23.20
CA LEU A 83 12.55 -9.56 23.17
C LEU A 83 13.47 -9.50 21.94
N LEU A 84 13.05 -8.80 20.89
CA LEU A 84 13.82 -8.57 19.68
C LEU A 84 14.67 -7.29 19.78
N PRO A 85 15.76 -7.16 19.00
CA PRO A 85 16.52 -5.92 18.91
C PRO A 85 15.64 -4.78 18.41
N SER A 86 15.79 -3.59 18.98
CA SER A 86 15.07 -2.40 18.54
C SER A 86 15.89 -1.61 17.53
N LEU A 87 15.24 -1.14 16.47
CA LEU A 87 15.84 -0.18 15.56
C LEU A 87 15.88 1.22 16.21
N PRO A 88 16.91 2.02 15.93
CA PRO A 88 16.94 3.42 16.34
C PRO A 88 15.78 4.21 15.71
N ILE A 89 15.31 5.24 16.41
CA ILE A 89 14.35 6.20 15.84
C ILE A 89 15.10 7.17 14.95
N ALA A 90 14.67 7.31 13.71
CA ALA A 90 15.23 8.26 12.76
C ALA A 90 14.81 9.71 13.08
N ASP A 91 15.63 10.68 12.68
CA ASP A 91 15.26 12.10 12.70
C ASP A 91 14.38 12.41 11.49
N ALA A 92 13.06 12.34 11.64
CA ALA A 92 12.11 12.68 10.58
C ALA A 92 12.06 14.20 10.25
N ALA A 93 12.73 15.05 11.04
CA ALA A 93 12.84 16.48 10.81
C ALA A 93 14.16 16.87 10.12
N PHE A 94 14.91 15.92 9.61
CA PHE A 94 16.18 16.18 8.93
C PHE A 94 16.02 17.13 7.75
N THR A 95 17.12 17.85 7.46
CA THR A 95 17.25 18.64 6.25
C THR A 95 18.63 18.37 5.65
N SER A 96 18.66 17.85 4.44
CA SER A 96 19.88 17.57 3.71
C SER A 96 19.99 18.42 2.44
N GLU A 97 21.08 18.23 1.71
CA GLU A 97 21.34 18.92 0.46
C GLU A 97 20.24 18.64 -0.60
N HIS A 98 19.64 17.42 -0.59
CA HIS A 98 18.68 16.98 -1.62
C HIS A 98 17.27 16.81 -1.08
N TYR A 99 17.11 16.47 0.21
CA TYR A 99 15.83 16.05 0.79
C TYR A 99 15.52 16.76 2.11
N SER A 100 14.27 16.76 2.48
CA SER A 100 13.81 17.09 3.83
C SER A 100 12.89 15.98 4.32
N GLY A 101 13.00 15.62 5.58
CA GLY A 101 12.18 14.61 6.19
C GLY A 101 10.71 15.02 6.31
N SER A 102 9.85 14.03 6.46
CA SER A 102 8.39 14.20 6.53
C SER A 102 7.95 15.16 7.63
N ALA A 103 8.56 15.11 8.82
CA ALA A 103 8.24 16.00 9.93
C ALA A 103 8.58 17.47 9.64
N GLN A 104 9.56 17.76 8.76
CA GLN A 104 9.82 19.11 8.32
C GLN A 104 8.68 19.64 7.43
N CYS A 105 8.11 18.80 6.58
CA CYS A 105 6.96 19.15 5.73
C CYS A 105 5.69 19.25 6.56
N SER A 106 5.41 18.26 7.40
CA SER A 106 4.22 18.23 8.24
C SER A 106 4.20 19.34 9.30
N SER A 107 5.34 19.92 9.66
CA SER A 107 5.37 21.12 10.54
C SER A 107 4.50 22.30 10.07
N CYS A 108 4.17 22.35 8.77
CA CYS A 108 3.29 23.35 8.17
C CYS A 108 2.09 22.74 7.44
N HIS A 109 2.20 21.48 7.04
CA HIS A 109 1.16 20.72 6.32
C HIS A 109 0.44 19.73 7.24
N THR A 110 0.36 20.05 8.52
CA THR A 110 -0.32 19.26 9.54
C THR A 110 -1.32 20.11 10.31
N ASP A 111 -2.13 19.40 11.08
CA ASP A 111 -2.71 19.84 12.32
C ASP A 111 -3.91 20.81 12.20
N GLU A 112 -4.71 20.80 13.20
CA GLU A 112 -5.90 21.61 13.61
C GLU A 112 -6.55 22.54 12.54
N THR A 113 -5.84 22.85 11.45
CA THR A 113 -6.32 23.73 10.37
C THR A 113 -6.65 22.99 9.07
N ILE A 114 -6.13 21.75 8.90
CA ILE A 114 -6.43 20.90 7.74
C ILE A 114 -7.48 19.87 8.18
N VAL A 115 -8.68 20.38 8.43
CA VAL A 115 -9.78 19.60 8.99
C VAL A 115 -11.04 19.77 8.16
N VAL A 116 -11.87 18.74 8.12
CA VAL A 116 -13.19 18.77 7.50
C VAL A 116 -14.28 18.55 8.54
N PRO A 117 -15.48 19.14 8.39
CA PRO A 117 -16.60 18.90 9.28
C PRO A 117 -17.07 17.45 9.16
N THR A 118 -17.47 16.86 10.28
CA THR A 118 -18.14 15.56 10.31
C THR A 118 -19.66 15.72 10.40
N GLU A 119 -20.41 14.63 10.33
CA GLU A 119 -21.85 14.61 10.56
C GLU A 119 -22.24 15.06 11.97
N VAL A 120 -21.32 14.96 12.92
CA VAL A 120 -21.53 15.42 14.29
C VAL A 120 -21.21 16.91 14.37
N LYS A 121 -22.20 17.70 14.80
CA LYS A 121 -22.05 19.15 14.90
C LYS A 121 -20.84 19.54 15.76
N ASP A 122 -20.04 20.49 15.24
CA ASP A 122 -18.84 21.03 15.89
C ASP A 122 -17.71 19.98 16.10
N VAL A 123 -17.77 18.81 15.41
CA VAL A 123 -16.69 17.83 15.35
C VAL A 123 -16.07 17.88 13.96
N PHE A 124 -14.74 17.90 13.92
CA PHE A 124 -13.95 17.96 12.70
C PHE A 124 -13.02 16.75 12.64
N ARG A 125 -12.81 16.24 11.43
CA ARG A 125 -11.83 15.20 11.15
C ARG A 125 -10.55 15.86 10.63
N ASP A 126 -9.41 15.49 11.21
CA ASP A 126 -8.11 15.86 10.67
C ASP A 126 -7.88 15.08 9.35
N VAL A 127 -7.45 15.80 8.33
CA VAL A 127 -7.11 15.26 7.00
C VAL A 127 -5.72 15.72 6.57
N SER A 128 -4.88 16.11 7.53
CA SER A 128 -3.52 16.55 7.28
C SER A 128 -2.68 15.47 6.60
N PHE A 129 -1.70 15.90 5.83
CA PHE A 129 -0.85 14.99 5.05
C PHE A 129 -0.02 14.07 5.96
N GLY A 130 0.50 14.59 7.08
CA GLY A 130 1.37 13.83 7.99
C GLY A 130 0.65 12.65 8.62
N GLU A 131 -0.44 12.90 9.34
CA GLU A 131 -1.19 11.86 10.06
C GLU A 131 -1.74 10.78 9.11
N ALA A 132 -2.24 11.18 7.93
CA ALA A 132 -2.74 10.24 6.94
C ALA A 132 -1.64 9.33 6.37
N TRP A 133 -0.41 9.87 6.19
CA TRP A 133 0.70 9.15 5.56
C TRP A 133 1.50 8.30 6.55
N GLU A 134 1.76 8.77 7.78
CA GLU A 134 2.68 8.13 8.75
C GLU A 134 2.32 6.67 9.08
N THR A 135 1.04 6.30 9.01
CA THR A 135 0.56 4.92 9.23
C THR A 135 0.55 4.06 7.97
N SER A 136 0.80 4.64 6.80
CA SER A 136 0.79 3.91 5.52
C SER A 136 2.00 2.98 5.36
N MET A 137 1.86 1.97 4.49
CA MET A 137 3.00 1.13 4.11
C MET A 137 4.07 1.90 3.33
N MET A 138 3.73 3.01 2.67
CA MET A 138 4.71 3.86 1.98
C MET A 138 5.62 4.60 2.98
N ALA A 139 5.05 5.13 4.05
CA ALA A 139 5.83 5.72 5.14
C ALA A 139 6.75 4.71 5.84
N ASN A 140 6.33 3.47 5.87
CA ASN A 140 7.00 2.37 6.57
C ASN A 140 7.67 1.36 5.61
N SER A 141 7.91 1.74 4.36
CA SER A 141 8.47 0.84 3.34
C SER A 141 9.84 0.25 3.74
N THR A 142 10.66 1.03 4.44
CA THR A 142 11.96 0.58 4.98
C THR A 142 11.82 -0.14 6.33
N ARG A 143 10.66 -0.06 6.99
CA ARG A 143 10.40 -0.71 8.28
C ARG A 143 9.60 -2.00 8.15
N ASP A 144 9.16 -2.34 6.94
CA ASP A 144 8.38 -3.55 6.67
C ASP A 144 9.18 -4.80 7.04
N PRO A 145 8.79 -5.55 8.08
CA PRO A 145 9.56 -6.72 8.52
C PRO A 145 9.55 -7.86 7.52
N TYR A 146 8.53 -7.95 6.67
CA TYR A 146 8.49 -8.92 5.58
C TYR A 146 9.51 -8.58 4.49
N TRP A 147 9.60 -7.31 4.10
CA TRP A 147 10.63 -6.86 3.15
C TRP A 147 12.05 -7.11 3.71
N HIS A 148 12.30 -6.83 5.00
CA HIS A 148 13.58 -7.15 5.65
C HIS A 148 13.95 -8.61 5.50
N ALA A 149 12.99 -9.50 5.78
CA ALA A 149 13.21 -10.95 5.74
C ALA A 149 13.49 -11.43 4.31
N VAL A 150 12.70 -10.96 3.34
CA VAL A 150 12.86 -11.35 1.91
C VAL A 150 14.21 -10.88 1.38
N VAL A 151 14.59 -9.62 1.58
CA VAL A 151 15.88 -9.11 1.09
C VAL A 151 17.06 -9.81 1.76
N ALA A 152 16.95 -10.12 3.07
CA ALA A 152 18.00 -10.86 3.76
C ALA A 152 18.14 -12.30 3.24
N ALA A 153 17.03 -12.95 2.88
CA ALA A 153 17.04 -14.26 2.26
C ALA A 153 17.67 -14.23 0.85
N GLU A 154 17.32 -13.22 0.02
CA GLU A 154 17.93 -13.02 -1.31
C GLU A 154 19.45 -12.80 -1.20
N LEU A 155 19.89 -11.96 -0.27
CA LEU A 155 21.33 -11.72 -0.03
C LEU A 155 22.06 -12.96 0.51
N HIS A 156 21.36 -13.81 1.27
CA HIS A 156 21.90 -15.09 1.74
C HIS A 156 22.09 -16.07 0.59
N GLU A 157 21.12 -16.16 -0.32
CA GLU A 157 21.16 -17.05 -1.48
C GLU A 157 22.14 -16.55 -2.56
N PHE A 158 22.14 -15.24 -2.85
CA PHE A 158 22.96 -14.60 -3.90
C PHE A 158 23.92 -13.53 -3.35
N PRO A 159 24.86 -13.89 -2.48
CA PRO A 159 25.79 -12.90 -1.92
C PRO A 159 26.70 -12.24 -2.97
N MET A 160 26.83 -12.86 -4.16
CA MET A 160 27.58 -12.29 -5.28
C MET A 160 26.84 -11.18 -6.02
N LEU A 161 25.53 -11.03 -5.82
CA LEU A 161 24.67 -10.00 -6.42
C LEU A 161 24.29 -8.91 -5.41
N GLU A 162 25.07 -8.75 -4.35
CA GLU A 162 24.76 -7.82 -3.26
C GLU A 162 24.53 -6.39 -3.74
N GLU A 163 25.37 -5.89 -4.65
CA GLU A 163 25.28 -4.52 -5.16
C GLU A 163 23.98 -4.33 -5.94
N GLU A 164 23.61 -5.29 -6.78
CA GLU A 164 22.38 -5.30 -7.57
C GLU A 164 21.13 -5.42 -6.68
N ILE A 165 21.16 -6.29 -5.68
CA ILE A 165 20.05 -6.46 -4.73
C ILE A 165 19.85 -5.18 -3.92
N ASN A 166 20.93 -4.62 -3.36
CA ASN A 166 20.85 -3.37 -2.61
C ASN A 166 20.28 -2.24 -3.46
N ASP A 167 20.71 -2.07 -4.71
CA ASP A 167 20.20 -1.02 -5.59
C ASP A 167 18.73 -1.25 -5.96
N THR A 168 18.38 -2.45 -6.43
CA THR A 168 17.03 -2.78 -6.91
C THR A 168 15.99 -2.68 -5.79
N CYS A 169 16.31 -3.13 -4.59
CA CYS A 169 15.37 -3.07 -3.47
C CYS A 169 15.22 -1.65 -2.91
N THR A 170 16.34 -0.94 -2.72
CA THR A 170 16.32 0.38 -2.07
C THR A 170 15.78 1.50 -2.96
N VAL A 171 15.84 1.37 -4.30
CA VAL A 171 15.29 2.39 -5.21
C VAL A 171 13.78 2.61 -5.01
N CYS A 172 13.04 1.62 -4.50
CA CYS A 172 11.62 1.70 -4.19
C CYS A 172 11.33 1.74 -2.67
N HIS A 173 12.07 0.99 -1.84
CA HIS A 173 11.80 0.86 -0.41
C HIS A 173 12.54 1.87 0.46
N ALA A 174 13.72 2.36 0.03
CA ALA A 174 14.50 3.41 0.69
C ALA A 174 14.93 4.48 -0.32
N PRO A 175 13.98 5.06 -1.11
CA PRO A 175 14.30 5.77 -2.35
C PRO A 175 15.13 7.04 -2.15
N MET A 176 14.93 7.77 -1.06
CA MET A 176 15.74 8.96 -0.77
C MET A 176 17.19 8.59 -0.44
N ALA A 177 17.41 7.50 0.30
CA ALA A 177 18.76 7.01 0.59
C ALA A 177 19.45 6.50 -0.68
N ASN A 178 18.73 5.77 -1.54
CA ASN A 178 19.25 5.27 -2.82
C ASN A 178 19.69 6.42 -3.74
N ASP A 179 18.81 7.39 -3.99
CA ASP A 179 19.14 8.54 -4.85
C ASP A 179 20.26 9.42 -4.25
N TYR A 180 20.24 9.63 -2.93
CA TYR A 180 21.29 10.38 -2.23
C TYR A 180 22.65 9.67 -2.34
N ALA A 181 22.70 8.36 -2.11
CA ALA A 181 23.93 7.58 -2.25
C ALA A 181 24.51 7.67 -3.66
N LYS A 182 23.67 7.55 -4.70
CA LYS A 182 24.06 7.72 -6.12
C LYS A 182 24.60 9.12 -6.40
N LYS A 183 23.96 10.17 -5.91
CA LYS A 183 24.39 11.57 -6.11
C LYS A 183 25.68 11.91 -5.40
N THR A 184 25.91 11.34 -4.22
CA THR A 184 27.11 11.60 -3.41
C THR A 184 28.26 10.62 -3.67
N GLY A 185 27.99 9.51 -4.39
CA GLY A 185 28.95 8.43 -4.63
C GLY A 185 29.27 7.63 -3.38
N GLN A 186 28.37 7.60 -2.41
CA GLN A 186 28.50 6.78 -1.20
C GLN A 186 28.00 5.36 -1.49
N PRO A 187 28.63 4.30 -0.90
CA PRO A 187 28.07 2.97 -0.96
C PRO A 187 26.78 2.89 -0.16
N LEU A 188 25.83 2.08 -0.61
CA LEU A 188 24.59 1.81 0.07
C LEU A 188 24.44 0.30 0.30
N HIS A 189 24.45 -0.12 1.55
CA HIS A 189 24.20 -1.49 1.97
C HIS A 189 22.95 -1.52 2.85
N ILE A 190 22.11 -2.53 2.67
CA ILE A 190 20.92 -2.71 3.52
C ILE A 190 21.33 -3.22 4.89
N PHE A 191 22.21 -4.24 4.94
CA PHE A 191 22.72 -4.84 6.17
C PHE A 191 24.23 -4.67 6.32
N ASP A 192 24.74 -4.83 7.56
CA ASP A 192 26.16 -4.73 7.86
C ASP A 192 27.00 -5.77 7.11
N GLN A 193 28.10 -5.33 6.51
CA GLN A 193 28.98 -6.15 5.65
C GLN A 193 30.23 -6.68 6.37
N GLY A 194 30.33 -6.52 7.69
CA GLY A 194 31.53 -6.86 8.43
C GLY A 194 32.58 -5.76 8.42
N SER A 195 33.87 -6.11 8.36
CA SER A 195 34.97 -5.13 8.46
C SER A 195 35.88 -5.15 7.24
N GLU A 196 36.28 -3.98 6.78
CA GLU A 196 37.34 -3.82 5.78
C GLU A 196 38.71 -4.32 6.31
N ALA A 197 39.68 -4.40 5.40
CA ALA A 197 41.04 -4.86 5.72
C ALA A 197 41.77 -4.00 6.77
N ASP A 198 41.38 -2.74 6.94
CA ASP A 198 41.88 -1.81 7.96
C ASP A 198 41.14 -1.90 9.30
N GLY A 199 40.10 -2.74 9.39
CA GLY A 199 39.25 -2.93 10.55
C GLY A 199 38.06 -1.97 10.65
N THR A 200 37.81 -1.15 9.62
CA THR A 200 36.63 -0.30 9.56
C THR A 200 35.39 -1.16 9.31
N LEU A 201 34.36 -1.00 10.15
CA LEU A 201 33.09 -1.69 9.99
C LEU A 201 32.30 -1.04 8.84
N VAL A 202 31.90 -1.85 7.85
CA VAL A 202 30.98 -1.41 6.79
C VAL A 202 29.56 -1.61 7.27
N ARG A 203 28.90 -0.49 7.62
CA ARG A 203 27.55 -0.50 8.15
C ARG A 203 26.53 -0.48 7.01
N GLY A 204 25.50 -1.29 7.18
CA GLY A 204 24.27 -1.18 6.42
C GLY A 204 23.26 -0.23 7.08
N LEU A 205 22.17 0.06 6.39
CA LEU A 205 21.12 0.96 6.87
C LEU A 205 20.63 0.59 8.29
N TYR A 206 20.47 -0.71 8.57
CA TYR A 206 19.99 -1.18 9.88
C TYR A 206 21.08 -1.26 10.96
N GLY A 207 22.34 -1.03 10.62
CA GLY A 207 23.45 -0.88 11.56
C GLY A 207 23.77 0.59 11.91
N MET A 208 23.07 1.54 11.29
CA MET A 208 23.23 2.99 11.49
C MET A 208 22.26 3.53 12.53
N ASP A 209 22.32 4.84 12.80
CA ASP A 209 21.41 5.55 13.72
C ASP A 209 21.13 6.97 13.21
N ALA A 210 20.33 7.74 13.96
CA ALA A 210 19.90 9.09 13.58
C ALA A 210 21.05 10.11 13.41
N SER A 211 22.28 9.78 13.74
CA SER A 211 23.45 10.62 13.42
C SER A 211 23.95 10.43 11.99
N ASP A 212 23.44 9.42 11.29
CA ASP A 212 23.77 9.11 9.91
C ASP A 212 22.71 9.66 8.96
N GLU A 213 23.14 10.36 7.92
CA GLU A 213 22.23 10.98 6.95
C GLU A 213 21.52 9.95 6.08
N LEU A 214 22.22 8.87 5.67
CA LEU A 214 21.62 7.78 4.90
C LEU A 214 20.53 7.05 5.69
N PHE A 215 20.75 6.85 6.98
CA PHE A 215 19.76 6.23 7.87
C PHE A 215 18.47 7.07 7.92
N ASN A 216 18.59 8.38 8.13
CA ASN A 216 17.43 9.25 8.19
C ASN A 216 16.66 9.30 6.86
N HIS A 217 17.38 9.34 5.73
CA HIS A 217 16.78 9.26 4.41
C HIS A 217 16.03 7.93 4.18
N ALA A 218 16.64 6.81 4.59
CA ALA A 218 16.03 5.50 4.43
C ALA A 218 14.78 5.33 5.30
N MET A 219 14.90 5.66 6.59
CA MET A 219 13.84 5.42 7.57
C MET A 219 12.65 6.37 7.45
N ASP A 220 12.73 7.41 6.63
CA ASP A 220 11.56 8.24 6.28
C ASP A 220 10.72 7.62 5.13
N GLY A 221 11.12 6.47 4.61
CA GLY A 221 10.38 5.70 3.61
C GLY A 221 10.18 6.43 2.28
N VAL A 222 9.05 6.18 1.62
CA VAL A 222 8.60 6.90 0.41
C VAL A 222 7.93 8.20 0.83
N SER A 223 8.72 9.24 1.01
CA SER A 223 8.35 10.47 1.70
C SER A 223 7.96 11.61 0.77
N CYS A 224 7.43 12.69 1.37
CA CYS A 224 6.94 13.89 0.69
C CYS A 224 7.99 14.45 -0.29
N SER A 225 9.22 14.66 0.19
CA SER A 225 10.27 15.28 -0.60
C SER A 225 10.83 14.39 -1.72
N LEU A 226 10.55 13.08 -1.71
CA LEU A 226 10.81 12.21 -2.85
C LEU A 226 9.77 12.44 -3.95
N CYS A 227 8.49 12.11 -3.65
CA CYS A 227 7.42 12.11 -4.66
C CYS A 227 7.25 13.49 -5.30
N HIS A 228 7.28 14.55 -4.50
CA HIS A 228 7.10 15.91 -4.99
C HIS A 228 8.30 16.48 -5.77
N GLN A 229 9.42 15.76 -5.88
CA GLN A 229 10.56 16.12 -6.75
C GLN A 229 10.64 15.29 -8.03
N ILE A 230 9.88 14.22 -8.19
CA ILE A 230 9.88 13.39 -9.41
C ILE A 230 9.49 14.27 -10.61
N GLU A 231 10.30 14.23 -11.67
CA GLU A 231 10.08 15.00 -12.89
C GLU A 231 9.22 14.24 -13.91
N ALA A 232 8.49 14.99 -14.75
CA ALA A 232 7.63 14.43 -15.78
C ALA A 232 8.36 13.77 -16.97
N GLY A 233 9.68 13.91 -17.05
CA GLY A 233 10.44 13.75 -18.30
C GLY A 233 10.38 12.38 -18.97
N ASN A 234 10.26 11.30 -18.20
CA ASN A 234 10.21 9.93 -18.72
C ASN A 234 9.00 9.12 -18.23
N LEU A 235 8.10 9.73 -17.43
CA LEU A 235 6.98 9.03 -16.82
C LEU A 235 6.11 8.30 -17.84
N GLY A 236 5.66 7.10 -17.48
CA GLY A 236 4.83 6.23 -18.33
C GLY A 236 5.61 5.50 -19.44
N THR A 237 6.91 5.66 -19.51
CA THR A 237 7.77 4.89 -20.42
C THR A 237 8.47 3.75 -19.66
N GLU A 238 8.91 2.72 -20.37
CA GLU A 238 9.67 1.62 -19.79
C GLU A 238 10.89 2.09 -18.97
N ALA A 239 11.52 3.19 -19.41
CA ALA A 239 12.67 3.80 -18.71
C ALA A 239 12.29 4.43 -17.35
N SER A 240 11.02 4.62 -17.05
CA SER A 240 10.57 5.12 -15.73
C SER A 240 10.21 4.01 -14.76
N PHE A 241 10.03 2.77 -15.23
CA PHE A 241 9.68 1.64 -14.39
C PHE A 241 10.87 1.16 -13.55
N SER A 242 10.63 0.26 -12.61
CA SER A 242 11.68 -0.32 -11.74
C SER A 242 12.52 0.75 -11.02
N GLY A 243 11.88 1.83 -10.55
CA GLY A 243 12.56 2.92 -9.87
C GLY A 243 13.28 3.92 -10.80
N GLY A 244 12.97 3.93 -12.10
CA GLY A 244 13.59 4.81 -13.09
C GLY A 244 13.07 6.25 -13.10
N TYR A 245 12.55 6.76 -11.99
CA TYR A 245 12.16 8.17 -11.83
C TYR A 245 13.37 9.10 -11.92
N ILE A 246 13.13 10.36 -12.30
CA ILE A 246 14.16 11.38 -12.43
C ILE A 246 13.95 12.45 -11.38
N ILE A 247 15.00 12.74 -10.59
CA ILE A 247 15.07 13.86 -9.65
C ILE A 247 16.37 14.60 -9.93
N THR A 248 16.29 15.76 -10.59
CA THR A 248 17.49 16.56 -10.94
C THR A 248 17.71 17.74 -10.00
N GLY A 249 16.79 17.99 -9.06
CA GLY A 249 16.87 19.10 -8.13
C GLY A 249 18.30 19.30 -7.62
N THR A 250 18.91 20.45 -8.01
CA THR A 250 20.28 20.75 -7.64
C THR A 250 20.35 21.19 -6.19
N PRO A 251 21.35 20.70 -5.45
CA PRO A 251 21.59 21.21 -4.14
C PRO A 251 22.03 22.66 -4.24
N THR A 252 21.55 23.46 -3.41
CA THR A 252 22.21 24.62 -2.84
C THR A 252 21.44 25.91 -2.86
N GLY A 253 21.40 26.58 -1.75
CA GLY A 253 21.48 28.01 -1.46
C GLY A 253 21.09 29.06 -2.53
N VAL A 254 20.64 28.61 -3.68
CA VAL A 254 19.92 29.39 -4.67
C VAL A 254 18.46 29.01 -4.51
N LEU A 255 17.72 29.84 -3.78
CA LEU A 255 16.26 29.80 -3.76
C LEU A 255 15.76 29.56 -5.19
N GLN A 256 15.03 28.44 -5.42
CA GLN A 256 14.36 28.05 -6.65
C GLN A 256 14.87 26.76 -7.37
N ASP A 257 15.91 26.10 -6.88
CA ASP A 257 16.47 24.93 -7.57
C ASP A 257 15.89 23.58 -7.10
N ARG A 258 15.06 23.57 -6.03
CA ARG A 258 14.39 22.38 -5.53
C ARG A 258 12.88 22.48 -5.82
N PRO A 259 12.38 21.83 -6.87
CA PRO A 259 10.94 21.85 -7.16
C PRO A 259 10.16 21.05 -6.11
N ALA A 260 8.96 21.52 -5.77
CA ALA A 260 7.92 20.72 -5.15
C ALA A 260 6.70 20.76 -6.07
N TYR A 261 6.57 19.73 -6.90
CA TYR A 261 5.46 19.62 -7.86
C TYR A 261 4.14 19.36 -7.13
N GLY A 262 3.10 20.10 -7.51
CA GLY A 262 1.76 19.96 -6.93
C GLY A 262 0.66 20.24 -7.96
N PRO A 263 -0.60 19.85 -7.66
CA PRO A 263 -1.71 19.91 -8.63
C PRO A 263 -2.33 21.30 -8.79
N TYR A 264 -1.97 22.28 -7.94
CA TYR A 264 -2.66 23.57 -7.92
C TYR A 264 -2.02 24.61 -8.83
N THR A 265 -2.82 25.23 -9.70
CA THR A 265 -2.36 26.15 -10.77
C THR A 265 -1.77 27.49 -10.29
N ASN A 266 -1.99 27.87 -9.04
CA ASN A 266 -1.49 29.11 -8.47
C ASN A 266 -0.67 28.84 -7.19
N PRO A 267 0.47 28.14 -7.29
CA PRO A 267 1.37 28.00 -6.16
C PRO A 267 1.95 29.38 -5.81
N ASN A 268 2.30 29.59 -4.53
CA ASN A 268 2.98 30.81 -4.11
C ASN A 268 4.50 30.59 -4.09
N PRO A 269 5.23 30.86 -5.18
CA PRO A 269 6.66 30.53 -5.30
C PRO A 269 7.57 31.42 -4.44
N LEU A 270 7.03 32.45 -3.79
CA LEU A 270 7.78 33.36 -2.92
C LEU A 270 7.26 33.30 -1.47
N GLY A 271 6.44 32.28 -1.15
CA GLY A 271 5.80 32.13 0.14
C GLY A 271 6.69 31.55 1.23
N TYR A 272 6.06 31.16 2.31
CA TYR A 272 6.75 30.58 3.47
C TYR A 272 7.47 29.26 3.13
N MET A 273 6.92 28.45 2.23
CA MET A 273 7.51 27.17 1.84
C MET A 273 8.95 27.34 1.36
N VAL A 274 9.20 28.27 0.42
CA VAL A 274 10.57 28.55 -0.07
C VAL A 274 11.49 29.03 1.06
N GLN A 275 10.97 29.85 1.99
CA GLN A 275 11.80 30.45 3.04
C GLN A 275 12.13 29.46 4.18
N GLN A 276 11.33 28.43 4.39
CA GLN A 276 11.46 27.52 5.53
C GLN A 276 11.97 26.13 5.14
N SER A 277 11.75 25.69 3.90
CA SER A 277 12.12 24.36 3.45
C SER A 277 13.02 24.33 2.22
N ASP A 278 13.33 25.50 1.62
CA ASP A 278 14.08 25.65 0.36
C ASP A 278 13.40 24.94 -0.85
N PHE A 279 12.15 24.54 -0.74
CA PHE A 279 11.37 23.98 -1.85
C PHE A 279 10.51 25.03 -2.53
N THR A 280 10.56 25.07 -3.86
CA THR A 280 9.72 25.94 -4.68
C THR A 280 8.48 25.20 -5.15
N PRO A 281 7.27 25.58 -4.70
CA PRO A 281 6.04 24.96 -5.16
C PRO A 281 5.81 25.27 -6.64
N ILE A 282 5.65 24.23 -7.45
CA ILE A 282 5.47 24.30 -8.91
C ILE A 282 4.23 23.53 -9.30
N PHE A 283 3.33 24.18 -10.05
CA PHE A 283 2.23 23.46 -10.65
C PHE A 283 2.69 22.49 -11.73
N SER A 284 2.28 21.22 -11.61
CA SER A 284 2.44 20.25 -12.67
C SER A 284 1.37 19.16 -12.58
N THR A 285 0.82 18.79 -13.73
CA THR A 285 -0.27 17.80 -13.81
C THR A 285 0.22 16.37 -13.59
N HIS A 286 1.51 16.09 -13.83
CA HIS A 286 2.03 14.72 -13.75
C HIS A 286 1.92 14.12 -12.33
N ILE A 287 1.98 14.97 -11.27
CA ILE A 287 1.87 14.48 -9.89
C ILE A 287 0.51 13.82 -9.60
N SER A 288 -0.50 14.12 -10.42
CA SER A 288 -1.85 13.55 -10.33
C SER A 288 -2.15 12.53 -11.42
N THR A 289 -1.12 11.90 -12.02
CA THR A 289 -1.31 10.86 -13.04
C THR A 289 -0.79 9.51 -12.56
N SER A 290 -1.33 8.43 -13.09
CA SER A 290 -0.96 7.05 -12.75
C SER A 290 0.52 6.76 -13.03
N GLU A 291 1.12 7.45 -14.00
CA GLU A 291 2.51 7.26 -14.41
C GLU A 291 3.51 7.62 -13.30
N THR A 292 3.15 8.53 -12.38
CA THR A 292 3.98 8.83 -11.21
C THR A 292 4.09 7.63 -10.28
N CYS A 293 2.98 6.90 -10.06
CA CYS A 293 2.98 5.69 -9.25
C CYS A 293 3.67 4.52 -9.95
N ALA A 294 3.57 4.46 -11.28
CA ALA A 294 4.13 3.40 -12.11
C ALA A 294 5.66 3.26 -11.98
N THR A 295 6.35 4.31 -11.55
CA THR A 295 7.82 4.28 -11.38
C THR A 295 8.29 3.21 -10.39
N CYS A 296 7.50 2.92 -9.36
CA CYS A 296 7.76 1.88 -8.37
C CYS A 296 6.76 0.71 -8.46
N HIS A 297 5.52 0.97 -8.95
CA HIS A 297 4.47 -0.05 -9.06
C HIS A 297 4.41 -0.71 -10.46
N ASN A 298 5.54 -0.77 -11.13
CA ASN A 298 5.82 -1.59 -12.29
C ASN A 298 7.28 -2.03 -12.19
N LEU A 299 7.52 -3.27 -11.77
CA LEU A 299 8.85 -3.82 -11.53
C LEU A 299 9.13 -4.93 -12.53
N ASN A 300 10.19 -4.75 -13.30
CA ASN A 300 10.76 -5.76 -14.17
C ASN A 300 12.14 -6.12 -13.65
N VAL A 301 12.40 -7.41 -13.47
CA VAL A 301 13.70 -7.94 -13.05
C VAL A 301 14.34 -8.71 -14.20
N GLU A 302 15.67 -8.73 -14.26
CA GLU A 302 16.43 -9.60 -15.16
C GLU A 302 16.69 -10.93 -14.44
N PRO A 303 16.06 -12.06 -14.87
CA PRO A 303 16.18 -13.32 -14.16
C PRO A 303 17.60 -13.89 -14.21
N VAL A 304 18.01 -14.52 -13.09
CA VAL A 304 19.30 -15.18 -12.96
C VAL A 304 19.16 -16.69 -12.74
N ASP A 305 20.21 -17.45 -13.13
CA ASP A 305 20.34 -18.87 -12.82
C ASP A 305 20.79 -19.11 -11.36
N GLU A 306 20.89 -20.37 -10.92
CA GLU A 306 21.37 -20.74 -9.57
C GLU A 306 22.75 -20.21 -9.23
N GLN A 307 23.53 -19.78 -10.21
CA GLN A 307 24.87 -19.23 -10.04
C GLN A 307 24.88 -17.70 -10.09
N GLY A 308 23.69 -17.06 -10.20
CA GLY A 308 23.55 -15.61 -10.28
C GLY A 308 23.90 -15.02 -11.66
N ASN A 309 23.92 -15.83 -12.73
CA ASN A 309 24.14 -15.28 -14.06
C ASN A 309 22.81 -15.01 -14.77
N PRO A 310 22.71 -13.89 -15.55
CA PRO A 310 21.51 -13.62 -16.34
C PRO A 310 21.14 -14.78 -17.26
N ILE A 311 19.84 -15.15 -17.32
CA ILE A 311 19.34 -16.25 -18.14
C ILE A 311 19.24 -15.81 -19.59
N GLU A 312 20.00 -16.48 -20.49
CA GLU A 312 20.05 -16.14 -21.91
C GLU A 312 18.68 -16.31 -22.59
N GLY A 313 18.18 -15.24 -23.21
CA GLY A 313 16.92 -15.23 -23.96
C GLY A 313 15.67 -14.82 -23.17
N ILE A 314 15.80 -14.53 -21.87
CA ILE A 314 14.77 -13.91 -21.04
C ILE A 314 15.25 -12.52 -20.68
N ALA A 315 14.69 -11.50 -21.31
CA ALA A 315 15.13 -10.14 -21.09
C ALA A 315 14.63 -9.55 -19.77
N HIS A 316 13.36 -9.80 -19.46
CA HIS A 316 12.71 -9.28 -18.26
C HIS A 316 11.59 -10.22 -17.80
N PHE A 317 11.47 -10.37 -16.49
CA PHE A 317 10.31 -10.92 -15.81
C PHE A 317 9.53 -9.78 -15.14
N SER A 318 8.24 -9.65 -15.45
CA SER A 318 7.39 -8.65 -14.81
C SER A 318 6.94 -9.19 -13.46
N GLU A 319 7.65 -8.81 -12.41
CA GLU A 319 7.34 -9.20 -11.04
C GLU A 319 6.10 -8.46 -10.52
N GLN A 320 6.04 -7.15 -10.76
CA GLN A 320 4.86 -6.33 -10.50
C GLN A 320 4.46 -5.58 -11.76
N ALA A 321 3.17 -5.57 -12.08
CA ALA A 321 2.66 -5.00 -13.32
C ALA A 321 1.39 -4.16 -13.11
N ASN A 322 1.21 -3.56 -11.94
CA ASN A 322 -0.01 -2.84 -11.55
C ASN A 322 -0.42 -1.78 -12.59
N HIS A 323 0.53 -1.00 -13.10
CA HIS A 323 0.24 0.02 -14.09
C HIS A 323 -0.07 -0.59 -15.47
N LEU A 324 0.61 -1.67 -15.88
CA LEU A 324 0.28 -2.38 -17.13
C LEU A 324 -1.09 -3.04 -17.05
N GLU A 325 -1.48 -3.57 -15.88
CA GLU A 325 -2.81 -4.11 -15.63
C GLU A 325 -3.87 -3.01 -15.80
N TRP A 326 -3.63 -1.83 -15.19
CA TRP A 326 -4.49 -0.66 -15.31
C TRP A 326 -4.59 -0.14 -16.75
N LEU A 327 -3.48 -0.06 -17.50
CA LEU A 327 -3.47 0.36 -18.91
C LEU A 327 -4.31 -0.54 -19.81
N ASN A 328 -4.50 -1.81 -19.44
CA ASN A 328 -5.31 -2.77 -20.18
C ASN A 328 -6.74 -2.91 -19.61
N SER A 329 -7.20 -1.99 -18.79
CA SER A 329 -8.51 -1.97 -18.14
C SER A 329 -9.42 -0.86 -18.69
N GLU A 330 -10.70 -0.92 -18.34
CA GLU A 330 -11.66 0.18 -18.56
C GLU A 330 -11.36 1.43 -17.72
N TYR A 331 -10.49 1.34 -16.73
CA TYR A 331 -10.07 2.45 -15.86
C TYR A 331 -8.95 3.30 -16.49
N ALA A 332 -8.30 2.82 -17.55
CA ALA A 332 -7.28 3.59 -18.27
C ALA A 332 -7.86 4.87 -18.88
N VAL A 333 -6.98 5.82 -19.19
CA VAL A 333 -7.36 7.10 -19.81
C VAL A 333 -8.21 6.88 -21.07
N GLY A 334 -9.38 7.52 -21.12
CA GLY A 334 -10.35 7.39 -22.20
C GLY A 334 -11.26 6.16 -22.11
N GLY A 335 -11.11 5.32 -21.11
CA GLY A 335 -11.99 4.19 -20.84
C GLY A 335 -13.33 4.64 -20.22
N PRO A 336 -14.37 3.77 -20.26
CA PRO A 336 -15.69 4.12 -19.72
C PRO A 336 -15.75 4.24 -18.19
N ARG A 337 -14.76 3.72 -17.48
CA ARG A 337 -14.58 3.80 -16.03
C ARG A 337 -13.34 4.62 -15.63
N GLU A 338 -12.88 5.53 -16.51
CA GLU A 338 -11.61 6.26 -16.33
C GLU A 338 -11.40 6.75 -14.90
N ALA A 339 -10.33 6.24 -14.26
CA ALA A 339 -9.88 6.63 -12.94
C ALA A 339 -8.37 6.36 -12.83
N ASN A 340 -7.61 7.31 -12.33
CA ASN A 340 -6.19 7.14 -12.08
C ASN A 340 -5.93 6.48 -10.70
N CYS A 341 -4.67 6.11 -10.40
CA CYS A 341 -4.30 5.47 -9.15
C CYS A 341 -4.69 6.33 -7.93
N GLN A 342 -4.44 7.63 -8.00
CA GLN A 342 -4.72 8.57 -6.92
C GLN A 342 -6.22 8.64 -6.59
N SER A 343 -7.10 8.56 -7.61
CA SER A 343 -8.56 8.63 -7.41
C SER A 343 -9.10 7.57 -6.45
N CYS A 344 -8.46 6.40 -6.39
CA CYS A 344 -8.85 5.31 -5.50
C CYS A 344 -7.99 5.25 -4.24
N HIS A 345 -6.65 5.33 -4.38
CA HIS A 345 -5.71 5.14 -3.28
C HIS A 345 -5.47 6.40 -2.43
N MET A 346 -5.84 7.56 -2.94
CA MET A 346 -5.75 8.87 -2.29
C MET A 346 -7.09 9.60 -2.46
N PRO A 347 -8.15 9.20 -1.75
CA PRO A 347 -9.51 9.70 -1.97
C PRO A 347 -9.57 11.24 -1.98
N THR A 348 -10.32 11.79 -2.92
CA THR A 348 -10.51 13.23 -3.01
C THR A 348 -11.67 13.68 -2.11
N LEU A 349 -11.47 14.76 -1.36
CA LEU A 349 -12.51 15.38 -0.54
C LEU A 349 -13.41 16.28 -1.38
N ASP A 350 -14.69 16.30 -1.02
CA ASP A 350 -15.67 17.22 -1.61
C ASP A 350 -15.53 18.66 -1.07
N GLU A 351 -14.88 18.82 0.10
CA GLU A 351 -14.70 20.10 0.77
C GLU A 351 -13.41 20.79 0.36
N ASP A 352 -13.48 22.10 0.21
CA ASP A 352 -12.28 22.94 0.08
C ASP A 352 -11.53 23.04 1.42
N VAL A 353 -10.24 22.70 1.42
CA VAL A 353 -9.41 22.72 2.63
C VAL A 353 -8.24 23.70 2.54
N PHE A 354 -7.75 24.19 3.67
CA PHE A 354 -6.45 24.83 3.75
C PHE A 354 -5.38 23.76 3.77
N ILE A 355 -4.43 23.80 2.83
CA ILE A 355 -3.37 22.78 2.72
C ILE A 355 -2.14 23.09 3.58
N SER A 356 -2.16 24.16 4.34
CA SER A 356 -1.07 24.58 5.20
C SER A 356 -1.56 25.59 6.23
N GLU A 357 -1.03 25.56 7.45
CA GLU A 357 -1.27 26.57 8.49
C GLU A 357 -1.02 28.02 8.04
N ARG A 358 -0.09 28.20 7.12
CA ARG A 358 0.28 29.52 6.57
C ARG A 358 -0.48 29.87 5.30
N GLY A 359 -1.38 29.00 4.88
CA GLY A 359 -2.21 29.18 3.69
C GLY A 359 -3.41 30.08 3.96
N ALA A 360 -3.60 31.10 3.12
CA ALA A 360 -4.79 31.97 3.17
C ALA A 360 -5.86 31.54 2.15
N VAL A 361 -5.63 30.46 1.38
CA VAL A 361 -6.48 30.03 0.27
C VAL A 361 -6.85 28.56 0.46
N GLN A 362 -8.13 28.31 0.54
CA GLN A 362 -8.66 26.94 0.47
C GLN A 362 -8.45 26.37 -0.94
N ARG A 363 -8.22 25.09 -1.02
CA ARG A 363 -7.98 24.33 -2.25
C ARG A 363 -9.07 23.31 -2.43
N PRO A 364 -9.69 23.25 -3.62
CA PRO A 364 -10.61 22.17 -3.99
C PRO A 364 -9.83 20.89 -4.34
N ASP A 365 -10.56 19.82 -4.49
CA ASP A 365 -10.05 18.53 -4.98
C ASP A 365 -8.82 18.06 -4.17
N PHE A 366 -8.89 18.19 -2.85
CA PHE A 366 -7.82 17.76 -1.95
C PHE A 366 -7.77 16.24 -1.90
N SER A 367 -6.62 15.66 -2.25
CA SER A 367 -6.39 14.22 -2.14
C SER A 367 -5.82 13.86 -0.77
N GLU A 368 -6.49 13.01 -0.02
CA GLU A 368 -5.99 12.48 1.25
C GLU A 368 -4.77 11.58 1.01
N HIS A 369 -3.70 11.79 1.76
CA HIS A 369 -2.45 11.02 1.60
C HIS A 369 -2.48 9.71 2.40
N THR A 370 -3.60 9.01 2.37
CA THR A 370 -3.81 7.74 3.08
C THR A 370 -3.11 6.56 2.42
N PHE A 371 -2.87 6.63 1.11
CA PHE A 371 -2.28 5.55 0.31
C PHE A 371 -2.92 4.20 0.63
N LEU A 372 -4.25 4.15 0.50
CA LEU A 372 -5.05 2.98 0.84
C LEU A 372 -4.58 1.73 0.09
N GLY A 373 -4.57 0.61 0.79
CA GLY A 373 -4.15 -0.69 0.26
C GLY A 373 -4.78 -1.82 1.06
N ALA A 374 -4.20 -3.02 0.99
CA ALA A 374 -4.74 -4.19 1.66
C ALA A 374 -3.75 -4.85 2.65
N ASN A 375 -2.62 -4.20 2.95
CA ASN A 375 -1.57 -4.82 3.78
C ASN A 375 -1.77 -4.56 5.28
N THR A 376 -2.94 -4.88 5.78
CA THR A 376 -3.34 -4.70 7.20
C THR A 376 -2.54 -5.58 8.16
N VAL A 377 -2.02 -6.72 7.70
CA VAL A 377 -1.16 -7.61 8.51
C VAL A 377 0.16 -6.93 8.86
N MET A 378 0.78 -6.23 7.90
CA MET A 378 2.03 -5.50 8.17
C MET A 378 1.77 -4.25 9.03
N GLN A 379 0.64 -3.55 8.83
CA GLN A 379 0.26 -2.44 9.71
C GLN A 379 0.03 -2.91 11.16
N ASP A 380 -0.59 -4.08 11.34
CA ASP A 380 -0.76 -4.69 12.66
C ASP A 380 0.59 -5.05 13.31
N MET A 381 1.56 -5.57 12.52
CA MET A 381 2.92 -5.79 13.00
C MET A 381 3.65 -4.49 13.34
N LEU A 382 3.56 -3.45 12.50
CA LEU A 382 4.15 -2.14 12.77
C LEU A 382 3.61 -1.52 14.07
N MET A 383 2.32 -1.67 14.33
CA MET A 383 1.71 -1.24 15.59
C MET A 383 2.21 -2.06 16.78
N ASN A 384 2.22 -3.39 16.64
CA ASN A 384 2.55 -4.30 17.74
C ASN A 384 4.04 -4.33 18.09
N PHE A 385 4.94 -4.08 17.12
CA PHE A 385 6.39 -4.14 17.25
C PHE A 385 7.07 -2.80 16.91
N ARG A 386 6.42 -1.69 17.27
CA ARG A 386 6.85 -0.35 16.90
C ARG A 386 8.26 0.04 17.34
N ASP A 387 8.68 -0.43 18.53
CA ASP A 387 10.00 -0.14 19.07
C ASP A 387 11.08 -0.95 18.34
N GLU A 388 10.76 -2.21 17.99
CA GLU A 388 11.62 -3.13 17.25
C GLU A 388 11.78 -2.68 15.78
N LEU A 389 10.74 -2.04 15.21
CA LEU A 389 10.72 -1.57 13.82
C LEU A 389 11.05 -0.08 13.68
N GLY A 390 11.36 0.62 14.76
CA GLY A 390 11.75 2.03 14.74
C GLY A 390 10.63 2.97 14.26
N VAL A 391 9.37 2.62 14.52
CA VAL A 391 8.21 3.48 14.19
C VAL A 391 8.29 4.77 15.01
N GLN A 392 7.99 5.90 14.37
CA GLN A 392 8.04 7.21 15.02
C GLN A 392 7.16 7.25 16.27
N PRO A 393 7.67 7.77 17.41
CA PRO A 393 6.91 7.81 18.65
C PRO A 393 5.69 8.74 18.63
N THR A 394 5.60 9.60 17.63
CA THR A 394 4.45 10.49 17.38
C THR A 394 3.23 9.75 16.88
N VAL A 395 3.43 8.63 16.16
CA VAL A 395 2.35 7.78 15.65
C VAL A 395 1.76 6.96 16.79
N THR A 396 0.46 6.97 16.97
CA THR A 396 -0.26 6.30 18.06
C THR A 396 -0.82 4.94 17.63
N ASP A 397 -1.20 4.10 18.57
CA ASP A 397 -1.88 2.83 18.29
C ASP A 397 -3.29 3.09 17.72
N GLU A 398 -3.96 4.17 18.17
CA GLU A 398 -5.25 4.61 17.66
C GLU A 398 -5.18 4.95 16.16
N GLU A 399 -4.16 5.68 15.72
CA GLU A 399 -3.96 6.03 14.31
C GLU A 399 -3.73 4.79 13.44
N PHE A 400 -2.98 3.79 13.93
CA PHE A 400 -2.84 2.51 13.24
C PHE A 400 -4.17 1.75 13.14
N VAL A 401 -4.95 1.67 14.23
CA VAL A 401 -6.26 1.01 14.23
C VAL A 401 -7.21 1.69 13.23
N GLU A 402 -7.23 3.02 13.19
CA GLU A 402 -8.03 3.77 12.22
C GLU A 402 -7.55 3.53 10.77
N SER A 403 -6.25 3.50 10.56
CA SER A 403 -5.66 3.22 9.24
C SER A 403 -5.98 1.79 8.77
N ILE A 404 -5.86 0.80 9.64
CA ILE A 404 -6.25 -0.58 9.35
C ILE A 404 -7.74 -0.66 8.99
N ALA A 405 -8.61 0.02 9.75
CA ALA A 405 -10.04 0.04 9.47
C ALA A 405 -10.34 0.67 8.10
N ARG A 406 -9.70 1.80 7.76
CA ARG A 406 -9.84 2.43 6.42
C ARG A 406 -9.39 1.48 5.31
N ASN A 407 -8.29 0.76 5.49
CA ASN A 407 -7.80 -0.21 4.52
C ASN A 407 -8.74 -1.41 4.37
N GLN A 408 -9.35 -1.89 5.45
CA GLN A 408 -10.37 -2.94 5.41
C GLN A 408 -11.62 -2.48 4.67
N ASP A 409 -12.10 -1.25 4.92
CA ASP A 409 -13.24 -0.68 4.22
C ASP A 409 -12.95 -0.50 2.73
N PHE A 410 -11.75 -0.05 2.38
CA PHE A 410 -11.29 0.04 1.00
C PHE A 410 -11.22 -1.34 0.32
N LEU A 411 -10.65 -2.33 0.99
CA LEU A 411 -10.55 -3.70 0.47
C LEU A 411 -11.95 -4.29 0.17
N ARG A 412 -12.96 -4.01 1.00
CA ARG A 412 -14.36 -4.45 0.77
C ARG A 412 -14.98 -3.87 -0.50
N THR A 413 -14.44 -2.79 -1.05
CA THR A 413 -14.90 -2.24 -2.34
C THR A 413 -14.26 -2.92 -3.55
N SER A 414 -13.28 -3.79 -3.36
CA SER A 414 -12.44 -4.34 -4.44
C SER A 414 -13.12 -5.43 -5.24
N ALA A 415 -14.11 -6.12 -4.69
CA ALA A 415 -14.86 -7.15 -5.40
C ALA A 415 -16.24 -7.40 -4.80
N ASP A 416 -17.12 -7.94 -5.61
CA ASP A 416 -18.45 -8.41 -5.23
C ASP A 416 -18.60 -9.91 -5.50
N LEU A 417 -19.33 -10.61 -4.61
CA LEU A 417 -19.74 -12.00 -4.78
C LEU A 417 -21.21 -12.13 -5.18
N THR A 418 -21.52 -13.12 -6.01
CA THR A 418 -22.89 -13.50 -6.34
C THR A 418 -23.05 -15.00 -6.36
N ILE A 419 -24.09 -15.54 -5.70
CA ILE A 419 -24.50 -16.95 -5.84
C ILE A 419 -25.66 -17.03 -6.82
N SER A 420 -25.54 -17.89 -7.84
CA SER A 420 -26.56 -18.09 -8.88
C SER A 420 -26.70 -19.56 -9.27
N ALA A 421 -27.56 -19.86 -10.26
CA ALA A 421 -27.83 -21.19 -10.80
C ALA A 421 -28.07 -22.29 -9.74
N ALA A 422 -28.59 -21.90 -8.57
CA ALA A 422 -28.76 -22.77 -7.42
C ALA A 422 -29.89 -23.79 -7.61
N GLN A 423 -29.58 -25.07 -7.48
CA GLN A 423 -30.56 -26.17 -7.68
C GLN A 423 -30.19 -27.40 -6.85
N VAL A 424 -31.19 -28.23 -6.57
CA VAL A 424 -31.04 -29.56 -5.96
C VAL A 424 -31.48 -30.62 -6.95
N GLU A 425 -30.60 -31.53 -7.31
CA GLU A 425 -30.89 -32.67 -8.18
C GLU A 425 -30.54 -33.99 -7.48
N GLY A 426 -31.55 -34.68 -7.00
CA GLY A 426 -31.34 -35.91 -6.22
C GLY A 426 -30.60 -35.68 -4.91
N ASP A 427 -29.44 -36.28 -4.78
CA ASP A 427 -28.54 -36.13 -3.62
C ASP A 427 -27.43 -35.12 -3.87
N GLN A 428 -27.56 -34.25 -4.87
CA GLN A 428 -26.56 -33.22 -5.21
C GLN A 428 -27.15 -31.81 -5.14
N VAL A 429 -26.42 -30.91 -4.48
CA VAL A 429 -26.65 -29.47 -4.51
C VAL A 429 -25.65 -28.84 -5.46
N SER A 430 -26.12 -28.05 -6.41
CA SER A 430 -25.28 -27.32 -7.36
C SER A 430 -25.59 -25.83 -7.34
N PHE A 431 -24.55 -25.00 -7.43
CA PHE A 431 -24.67 -23.53 -7.48
C PHE A 431 -23.37 -22.94 -8.06
N ASP A 432 -23.49 -21.74 -8.61
CA ASP A 432 -22.37 -20.97 -9.12
C ASP A 432 -22.03 -19.85 -8.13
N VAL A 433 -20.74 -19.64 -7.88
CA VAL A 433 -20.18 -18.49 -7.16
C VAL A 433 -19.43 -17.65 -8.17
N GLN A 434 -19.92 -16.44 -8.46
CA GLN A 434 -19.25 -15.50 -9.33
C GLN A 434 -18.53 -14.43 -8.50
N VAL A 435 -17.29 -14.14 -8.89
CA VAL A 435 -16.49 -13.03 -8.38
C VAL A 435 -16.41 -11.95 -9.45
N GLU A 436 -16.76 -10.71 -9.10
CA GLU A 436 -16.58 -9.53 -9.94
C GLU A 436 -15.46 -8.66 -9.36
N ASN A 437 -14.42 -8.37 -10.14
CA ASN A 437 -13.33 -7.49 -9.76
C ASN A 437 -13.68 -6.03 -10.07
N ASN A 438 -13.81 -5.20 -9.05
CA ASN A 438 -14.13 -3.77 -9.14
C ASN A 438 -12.88 -2.87 -9.16
N THR A 439 -11.67 -3.45 -9.19
CA THR A 439 -10.42 -2.66 -9.19
C THR A 439 -9.95 -2.34 -10.61
N GLY A 440 -9.07 -1.34 -10.75
CA GLY A 440 -8.46 -0.98 -12.03
C GLY A 440 -7.29 -1.89 -12.45
N HIS A 441 -7.01 -2.95 -11.71
CA HIS A 441 -5.89 -3.87 -11.93
C HIS A 441 -6.34 -5.30 -11.59
N LYS A 442 -5.48 -6.28 -11.72
CA LYS A 442 -5.81 -7.65 -11.28
C LYS A 442 -6.10 -7.70 -9.77
N LEU A 443 -6.87 -8.67 -9.34
CA LEU A 443 -7.18 -8.93 -7.94
C LEU A 443 -6.75 -10.37 -7.56
N PRO A 444 -5.77 -10.53 -6.62
CA PRO A 444 -4.90 -9.49 -6.07
C PRO A 444 -3.90 -8.93 -7.09
N THR A 445 -3.21 -7.83 -6.75
CA THR A 445 -2.15 -7.26 -7.57
C THR A 445 -0.87 -7.00 -6.76
N GLY A 446 0.22 -6.68 -7.46
CA GLY A 446 1.55 -6.46 -6.89
C GLY A 446 2.29 -7.77 -6.63
N TYR A 447 3.04 -7.82 -5.52
CA TYR A 447 3.94 -8.91 -5.20
C TYR A 447 3.24 -10.29 -5.12
N HIS A 448 3.86 -11.33 -5.65
CA HIS A 448 3.28 -12.65 -5.85
C HIS A 448 3.08 -13.49 -4.57
N SER A 449 3.43 -12.97 -3.41
CA SER A 449 3.04 -13.59 -2.13
C SER A 449 1.54 -13.46 -1.83
N ARG A 450 0.85 -12.53 -2.51
CA ARG A 450 -0.56 -12.21 -2.27
C ARG A 450 -1.49 -13.20 -2.93
N ARG A 451 -2.57 -13.55 -2.21
CA ARG A 451 -3.65 -14.37 -2.79
C ARG A 451 -5.02 -13.94 -2.32
N VAL A 452 -6.03 -14.20 -3.17
CA VAL A 452 -7.45 -14.13 -2.85
C VAL A 452 -8.02 -15.53 -3.00
N TYR A 453 -8.96 -15.92 -2.16
CA TYR A 453 -9.53 -17.27 -2.23
C TYR A 453 -11.00 -17.30 -1.80
N LEU A 454 -11.72 -18.35 -2.24
CA LEU A 454 -13.10 -18.59 -1.85
C LEU A 454 -13.15 -19.54 -0.64
N HIS A 455 -13.82 -19.11 0.44
CA HIS A 455 -14.24 -19.95 1.53
C HIS A 455 -15.74 -20.21 1.40
N VAL A 456 -16.13 -21.45 1.15
CA VAL A 456 -17.52 -21.82 0.87
C VAL A 456 -17.99 -22.91 1.81
N GLN A 457 -19.12 -22.68 2.46
CA GLN A 457 -19.79 -23.62 3.34
C GLN A 457 -21.20 -23.93 2.87
N VAL A 458 -21.62 -25.19 2.99
CA VAL A 458 -23.01 -25.64 2.77
C VAL A 458 -23.55 -26.28 4.03
N LEU A 459 -24.66 -25.78 4.52
CA LEU A 459 -25.38 -26.29 5.70
C LEU A 459 -26.68 -26.96 5.25
N ASP A 460 -27.06 -28.09 5.89
CA ASP A 460 -28.34 -28.74 5.66
C ASP A 460 -29.48 -28.06 6.43
N GLY A 461 -30.73 -28.50 6.23
CA GLY A 461 -31.92 -27.95 6.86
C GLY A 461 -31.95 -28.02 8.40
N SER A 462 -31.00 -28.73 9.03
CA SER A 462 -30.80 -28.75 10.48
C SER A 462 -29.68 -27.77 10.94
N GLY A 463 -29.04 -27.07 10.02
CA GLY A 463 -27.88 -26.20 10.28
C GLY A 463 -26.57 -26.95 10.46
N ARG A 464 -26.52 -28.23 10.08
CA ARG A 464 -25.28 -29.01 10.11
C ARG A 464 -24.47 -28.75 8.80
N GLN A 465 -23.20 -28.49 8.94
CA GLN A 465 -22.28 -28.36 7.81
C GLN A 465 -22.13 -29.70 7.08
N VAL A 466 -22.41 -29.71 5.78
CA VAL A 466 -22.30 -30.88 4.89
C VAL A 466 -21.15 -30.75 3.90
N PHE A 467 -20.67 -29.50 3.67
CA PHE A 467 -19.50 -29.20 2.82
C PHE A 467 -18.79 -27.97 3.34
N GLU A 468 -17.47 -27.94 3.21
CA GLU A 468 -16.63 -26.77 3.45
C GLU A 468 -15.37 -26.87 2.59
N SER A 469 -15.05 -25.79 1.88
CA SER A 469 -13.84 -25.61 1.07
C SER A 469 -13.20 -24.28 1.45
N GLY A 470 -11.86 -24.23 1.64
CA GLY A 470 -11.14 -22.99 1.89
C GLY A 470 -11.12 -22.53 3.35
N ALA A 471 -11.33 -23.42 4.32
CA ALA A 471 -11.23 -23.07 5.76
C ALA A 471 -9.78 -22.68 6.11
N ILE A 472 -9.61 -21.52 6.77
CA ILE A 472 -8.31 -21.05 7.23
C ILE A 472 -7.98 -21.58 8.63
N ARG A 473 -6.71 -21.91 8.89
CA ARG A 473 -6.18 -22.29 10.20
C ARG A 473 -5.53 -21.08 10.90
N ALA A 474 -5.27 -21.25 12.19
CA ALA A 474 -4.65 -20.19 13.02
C ALA A 474 -3.24 -19.78 12.55
N ASP A 475 -2.52 -20.68 11.89
CA ASP A 475 -1.19 -20.40 11.30
C ASP A 475 -1.26 -19.67 9.94
N GLY A 476 -2.46 -19.45 9.39
CA GLY A 476 -2.70 -18.83 8.10
C GLY A 476 -2.77 -19.82 6.93
N SER A 477 -2.55 -21.12 7.16
CA SER A 477 -2.71 -22.12 6.11
C SER A 477 -4.19 -22.38 5.80
N ILE A 478 -4.49 -22.69 4.54
CA ILE A 478 -5.85 -22.98 4.05
C ILE A 478 -6.00 -24.49 3.85
N VAL A 479 -7.06 -25.06 4.39
CA VAL A 479 -7.36 -26.50 4.25
C VAL A 479 -7.64 -26.83 2.79
N GLY A 480 -6.92 -27.79 2.23
CA GLY A 480 -7.09 -28.26 0.87
C GLY A 480 -6.15 -27.62 -0.15
N VAL A 481 -5.51 -26.51 0.18
CA VAL A 481 -4.57 -25.81 -0.71
C VAL A 481 -3.23 -26.54 -0.77
N ALA A 482 -2.76 -26.82 -1.97
CA ALA A 482 -1.58 -27.66 -2.22
C ALA A 482 -0.29 -27.03 -1.66
N GLU A 483 -0.05 -25.77 -1.96
CA GLU A 483 1.14 -25.03 -1.50
C GLU A 483 1.24 -24.86 0.02
N ASP A 484 0.12 -24.93 0.73
CA ASP A 484 0.11 -24.81 2.20
C ASP A 484 0.52 -26.13 2.89
N SER A 485 0.77 -27.17 2.10
CA SER A 485 1.31 -28.47 2.55
C SER A 485 2.70 -28.76 1.98
N ASP A 486 3.01 -28.21 0.81
CA ASP A 486 4.27 -28.39 0.09
C ASP A 486 4.54 -27.12 -0.73
N PRO A 487 5.50 -26.26 -0.34
CA PRO A 487 5.76 -24.99 -1.00
C PRO A 487 6.27 -25.13 -2.44
N THR A 488 6.64 -26.32 -2.88
CA THR A 488 7.03 -26.60 -4.28
C THR A 488 5.82 -26.81 -5.20
N GLN A 489 4.63 -26.96 -4.63
CA GLN A 489 3.37 -27.14 -5.36
C GLN A 489 2.58 -25.84 -5.43
N TRP A 490 1.48 -25.84 -6.17
CA TRP A 490 0.47 -24.76 -6.14
C TRP A 490 -0.92 -25.30 -6.43
N GLU A 491 -1.94 -24.65 -5.88
CA GLU A 491 -3.33 -24.98 -6.14
C GLU A 491 -3.72 -24.61 -7.58
N MET A 492 -4.40 -25.49 -8.25
CA MET A 492 -4.85 -25.27 -9.63
C MET A 492 -6.01 -24.25 -9.67
N HIS A 493 -6.24 -23.67 -10.84
CA HIS A 493 -7.49 -22.95 -11.09
C HIS A 493 -8.63 -23.96 -11.30
N HIS A 494 -9.75 -23.75 -10.64
CA HIS A 494 -10.93 -24.62 -10.67
C HIS A 494 -12.12 -23.90 -11.30
N ASP A 495 -12.61 -24.37 -12.42
CA ASP A 495 -13.91 -24.04 -13.00
C ASP A 495 -15.05 -24.78 -12.27
N VAL A 496 -14.80 -26.02 -11.79
CA VAL A 496 -15.76 -26.82 -11.04
C VAL A 496 -15.13 -27.39 -9.78
N ILE A 497 -15.77 -27.18 -8.63
CA ILE A 497 -15.40 -27.74 -7.32
C ILE A 497 -16.39 -28.82 -6.90
N THR A 498 -15.88 -30.03 -6.60
CA THR A 498 -16.68 -31.18 -6.18
C THR A 498 -16.20 -31.80 -4.88
N SER A 499 -15.09 -31.33 -4.31
CA SER A 499 -14.46 -31.88 -3.11
C SER A 499 -14.03 -30.78 -2.14
N PRO A 500 -14.13 -30.99 -0.82
CA PRO A 500 -13.57 -30.10 0.20
C PRO A 500 -12.07 -29.84 0.08
N THR A 501 -11.34 -30.67 -0.69
CA THR A 501 -9.90 -30.51 -0.91
C THR A 501 -9.55 -29.71 -2.15
N GLN A 502 -10.55 -29.21 -2.87
CA GLN A 502 -10.38 -28.26 -3.97
C GLN A 502 -10.75 -26.88 -3.46
N VAL A 503 -9.87 -25.90 -3.66
CA VAL A 503 -10.09 -24.52 -3.22
C VAL A 503 -9.79 -23.59 -4.39
N GLN A 504 -10.72 -22.69 -4.74
CA GLN A 504 -10.40 -21.67 -5.72
C GLN A 504 -9.52 -20.61 -5.08
N VAL A 505 -8.28 -20.50 -5.59
CA VAL A 505 -7.28 -19.52 -5.16
C VAL A 505 -6.85 -18.71 -6.36
N TYR A 506 -6.94 -17.39 -6.25
CA TYR A 506 -6.50 -16.43 -7.25
C TYR A 506 -5.15 -15.85 -6.84
N GLN A 507 -4.12 -16.12 -7.63
CA GLN A 507 -2.73 -15.77 -7.32
C GLN A 507 -1.84 -15.86 -8.56
N SER A 508 -0.64 -15.32 -8.48
CA SER A 508 0.43 -15.56 -9.44
C SER A 508 1.49 -16.49 -8.84
N ILE A 509 1.96 -17.44 -9.62
CA ILE A 509 2.99 -18.40 -9.22
C ILE A 509 4.16 -18.28 -10.19
N PRO A 510 5.25 -17.59 -9.78
CA PRO A 510 6.49 -17.58 -10.53
C PRO A 510 7.10 -18.99 -10.63
N VAL A 511 7.77 -19.23 -11.73
CA VAL A 511 8.58 -20.44 -11.95
C VAL A 511 9.95 -20.05 -12.50
N ASN A 512 10.96 -20.88 -12.22
CA ASN A 512 12.31 -20.72 -12.75
C ASN A 512 12.42 -21.26 -14.19
N GLU A 513 13.62 -21.28 -14.76
CA GLU A 513 13.91 -21.77 -16.09
C GLU A 513 13.63 -23.28 -16.28
N SER A 514 13.55 -24.02 -15.18
CA SER A 514 13.17 -25.44 -15.17
C SER A 514 11.66 -25.67 -15.04
N LEU A 515 10.87 -24.59 -14.98
CA LEU A 515 9.41 -24.57 -14.72
C LEU A 515 9.04 -25.13 -13.34
N GLU A 516 9.95 -25.05 -12.39
CA GLU A 516 9.70 -25.35 -10.99
C GLU A 516 9.26 -24.08 -10.27
N ARG A 517 8.41 -24.23 -9.25
CA ARG A 517 7.95 -23.08 -8.46
C ARG A 517 9.14 -22.34 -7.86
N GLU A 518 9.08 -21.03 -7.93
CA GLU A 518 10.14 -20.14 -7.47
C GLU A 518 9.60 -19.09 -6.51
N HIS A 519 10.32 -18.82 -5.45
CA HIS A 519 9.99 -17.82 -4.44
C HIS A 519 10.98 -16.65 -4.44
N SER A 520 12.22 -16.88 -4.92
CA SER A 520 13.20 -15.82 -5.10
C SER A 520 12.76 -14.86 -6.20
N LEU A 521 12.89 -13.56 -5.91
CA LEU A 521 12.62 -12.47 -6.84
C LEU A 521 13.53 -12.51 -8.06
N LEU A 522 14.78 -12.92 -7.87
CA LEU A 522 15.81 -12.90 -8.90
C LEU A 522 15.72 -14.10 -9.85
N ARG A 523 15.05 -15.19 -9.45
CA ARG A 523 14.97 -16.42 -10.25
C ARG A 523 13.68 -16.57 -11.03
N GLY A 524 12.67 -15.76 -10.74
CA GLY A 524 11.41 -15.80 -11.49
C GLY A 524 11.63 -15.52 -12.98
N SER A 525 11.31 -16.49 -13.85
CA SER A 525 11.54 -16.38 -15.29
C SER A 525 10.27 -16.45 -16.12
N ALA A 526 9.20 -17.02 -15.57
CA ALA A 526 7.87 -17.13 -16.17
C ALA A 526 6.81 -17.31 -15.08
N TYR A 527 5.55 -17.36 -15.47
CA TYR A 527 4.45 -17.75 -14.59
C TYR A 527 3.95 -19.17 -14.94
N GLY A 528 3.98 -20.07 -13.96
CA GLY A 528 3.32 -21.38 -14.04
C GLY A 528 1.79 -21.24 -13.91
N LYS A 529 1.36 -20.24 -13.14
CA LYS A 529 -0.03 -19.83 -12.96
C LYS A 529 -0.09 -18.31 -12.78
N ASP A 530 -1.00 -17.62 -13.47
CA ASP A 530 -1.50 -16.31 -13.10
C ASP A 530 -2.99 -16.27 -13.41
N ASN A 531 -3.79 -16.60 -12.39
CA ASN A 531 -5.24 -16.55 -12.40
C ASN A 531 -5.77 -15.44 -11.47
N ARG A 532 -4.98 -14.39 -11.22
CA ARG A 532 -5.48 -13.19 -10.57
C ARG A 532 -6.59 -12.61 -11.43
N ILE A 533 -7.74 -12.33 -10.82
CA ILE A 533 -8.94 -11.93 -11.55
C ILE A 533 -8.65 -10.63 -12.31
N PRO A 534 -8.74 -10.60 -13.64
CA PRO A 534 -8.41 -9.41 -14.42
C PRO A 534 -9.41 -8.28 -14.15
N PRO A 535 -9.03 -7.00 -14.35
CA PRO A 535 -9.97 -5.89 -14.25
C PRO A 535 -10.96 -5.85 -15.40
N HIS A 536 -12.05 -5.11 -15.27
CA HIS A 536 -12.97 -4.84 -16.36
C HIS A 536 -12.24 -4.28 -17.60
N GLY A 537 -12.58 -4.79 -18.77
CA GLY A 537 -11.96 -4.43 -20.05
C GLY A 537 -10.70 -5.20 -20.41
N PHE A 538 -10.09 -5.91 -19.48
CA PHE A 538 -8.92 -6.74 -19.74
C PHE A 538 -9.36 -8.02 -20.48
N ASP A 539 -9.19 -8.05 -21.80
CA ASP A 539 -9.42 -9.27 -22.59
C ASP A 539 -8.16 -10.12 -22.63
N LYS A 540 -8.17 -11.26 -21.91
CA LYS A 540 -7.02 -12.19 -21.86
C LYS A 540 -6.57 -12.68 -23.23
N ASN A 541 -7.51 -12.85 -24.20
CA ASN A 541 -7.17 -13.30 -25.54
C ASN A 541 -6.42 -12.22 -26.34
N VAL A 542 -6.70 -10.95 -26.09
CA VAL A 542 -5.98 -9.84 -26.70
C VAL A 542 -4.63 -9.64 -26.03
N VAL A 543 -4.61 -9.62 -24.69
CA VAL A 543 -3.40 -9.38 -23.89
C VAL A 543 -2.36 -10.48 -24.09
N ASN A 544 -2.74 -11.76 -23.97
CA ASN A 544 -1.82 -12.91 -24.12
C ASN A 544 -1.21 -13.01 -25.52
N ASN A 545 -1.81 -12.40 -26.53
CA ASN A 545 -1.33 -12.40 -27.92
C ASN A 545 -0.73 -11.07 -28.36
N ASN A 546 -0.56 -10.09 -27.46
CA ASN A 546 0.00 -8.79 -27.78
C ASN A 546 1.55 -8.83 -27.73
N PRO A 547 2.25 -8.76 -28.88
CA PRO A 547 3.72 -8.86 -28.92
C PRO A 547 4.43 -7.61 -28.35
N ASN A 548 3.71 -6.58 -27.97
CA ASN A 548 4.26 -5.36 -27.36
C ASN A 548 4.21 -5.39 -25.82
N LEU A 549 3.63 -6.43 -25.24
CA LEU A 549 3.61 -6.64 -23.80
C LEU A 549 4.69 -7.66 -23.40
N PRO A 550 5.20 -7.60 -22.17
CA PRO A 550 6.16 -8.61 -21.69
C PRO A 550 5.58 -10.02 -21.80
N PRO A 551 6.38 -11.04 -22.16
CA PRO A 551 5.92 -12.43 -22.23
C PRO A 551 5.39 -12.97 -20.89
N SER A 552 5.83 -12.40 -19.78
CA SER A 552 5.36 -12.70 -18.43
C SER A 552 4.11 -11.91 -18.02
N PHE A 553 3.51 -11.11 -18.91
CA PHE A 553 2.28 -10.35 -18.62
C PHE A 553 1.09 -10.98 -19.34
N GLY A 554 0.09 -11.43 -18.59
CA GLY A 554 -1.10 -12.07 -19.13
C GLY A 554 -1.85 -12.91 -18.10
N VAL A 555 -2.62 -13.90 -18.58
CA VAL A 555 -3.29 -14.96 -17.80
C VAL A 555 -2.64 -16.27 -18.13
N PHE A 556 -2.19 -17.03 -17.13
CA PHE A 556 -1.40 -18.25 -17.30
C PHE A 556 -2.01 -19.44 -16.55
N GLY A 557 -1.65 -20.66 -16.97
CA GLY A 557 -2.18 -21.89 -16.40
C GLY A 557 -3.59 -22.21 -16.91
N ALA A 558 -4.39 -22.93 -16.10
CA ALA A 558 -5.73 -23.40 -16.50
C ALA A 558 -6.71 -22.25 -16.77
N ALA A 559 -6.61 -21.13 -16.07
CA ALA A 559 -7.44 -19.94 -16.27
C ALA A 559 -7.35 -19.33 -17.69
N ALA A 560 -6.23 -19.57 -18.39
CA ALA A 560 -6.09 -19.12 -19.78
C ALA A 560 -7.07 -19.83 -20.72
N ALA A 561 -7.48 -21.05 -20.41
CA ALA A 561 -8.42 -21.86 -21.17
C ALA A 561 -9.86 -21.81 -20.66
N ASP A 562 -10.10 -21.21 -19.53
CA ASP A 562 -11.43 -21.03 -18.95
C ASP A 562 -12.17 -19.89 -19.65
N ASP A 563 -13.35 -20.16 -20.23
CA ASP A 563 -14.04 -19.20 -21.12
C ASP A 563 -14.64 -18.02 -20.35
N ASP A 564 -15.08 -18.18 -19.12
CA ASP A 564 -15.71 -17.14 -18.32
C ASP A 564 -14.75 -16.41 -17.35
N PHE A 565 -13.53 -16.90 -17.20
CA PHE A 565 -12.44 -16.16 -16.54
C PHE A 565 -11.92 -15.05 -17.46
N ASN A 566 -12.60 -13.90 -17.50
CA ASN A 566 -12.23 -12.78 -18.39
C ASN A 566 -12.90 -11.47 -17.99
N ALA A 567 -12.30 -10.35 -18.37
CA ALA A 567 -12.91 -9.01 -18.37
C ALA A 567 -13.57 -8.59 -17.07
N GLY A 568 -13.00 -8.96 -15.94
CA GLY A 568 -13.48 -8.57 -14.60
C GLY A 568 -14.21 -9.67 -13.84
N PHE A 569 -14.35 -10.86 -14.40
CA PHE A 569 -15.16 -11.92 -13.80
C PHE A 569 -14.46 -13.27 -13.77
N ASP A 570 -14.90 -14.08 -12.80
CA ASP A 570 -14.73 -15.54 -12.76
C ASP A 570 -15.96 -16.20 -12.13
N THR A 571 -16.35 -17.39 -12.61
CA THR A 571 -17.50 -18.14 -12.11
C THR A 571 -17.11 -19.56 -11.77
N VAL A 572 -17.18 -19.93 -10.51
CA VAL A 572 -16.86 -21.29 -10.02
C VAL A 572 -18.14 -22.05 -9.72
N THR A 573 -18.34 -23.18 -10.41
CA THR A 573 -19.48 -24.07 -10.16
C THR A 573 -19.17 -25.05 -9.03
N TYR A 574 -19.98 -25.05 -7.97
CA TYR A 574 -19.92 -26.02 -6.90
C TYR A 574 -20.94 -27.13 -7.13
N ARG A 575 -20.50 -28.40 -7.00
CA ARG A 575 -21.37 -29.59 -7.04
C ARG A 575 -21.10 -30.41 -5.80
N VAL A 576 -22.01 -30.32 -4.84
CA VAL A 576 -21.85 -30.91 -3.51
C VAL A 576 -22.77 -32.11 -3.37
N ASP A 577 -22.17 -33.29 -3.26
CA ASP A 577 -22.94 -34.49 -2.93
C ASP A 577 -23.38 -34.47 -1.46
N THR A 578 -24.66 -34.70 -1.19
CA THR A 578 -25.23 -34.67 0.14
C THR A 578 -26.18 -35.85 0.36
N SER A 579 -26.18 -36.38 1.58
CA SER A 579 -27.11 -37.44 2.01
C SER A 579 -28.23 -36.93 2.91
N THR A 580 -28.35 -35.60 3.03
CA THR A 580 -29.30 -34.94 3.90
C THR A 580 -30.38 -34.19 3.11
N ALA A 581 -31.50 -33.90 3.75
CA ALA A 581 -32.54 -33.13 3.09
C ALA A 581 -32.31 -31.63 3.25
N GLY A 582 -32.71 -30.85 2.23
CA GLY A 582 -32.75 -29.39 2.28
C GLY A 582 -33.88 -28.88 3.23
N PRO A 583 -34.10 -27.56 3.26
CA PRO A 583 -33.36 -26.57 2.43
C PRO A 583 -31.90 -26.48 2.84
N TYR A 584 -31.06 -26.07 1.89
CA TYR A 584 -29.64 -25.86 2.17
C TYR A 584 -29.33 -24.37 2.26
N THR A 585 -28.39 -24.01 3.15
CA THR A 585 -27.85 -22.66 3.22
C THR A 585 -26.41 -22.69 2.73
N VAL A 586 -26.11 -21.92 1.69
CA VAL A 586 -24.76 -21.67 1.20
C VAL A 586 -24.28 -20.36 1.75
N LEU A 587 -23.07 -20.36 2.33
CA LEU A 587 -22.31 -19.17 2.70
C LEU A 587 -21.03 -19.16 1.86
N ALA A 588 -20.78 -18.09 1.13
CA ALA A 588 -19.51 -17.89 0.40
C ALA A 588 -18.86 -16.58 0.87
N GLU A 589 -17.58 -16.64 1.16
CA GLU A 589 -16.73 -15.50 1.49
C GLU A 589 -15.58 -15.41 0.49
N LEU A 590 -15.32 -14.22 -0.03
CA LEU A 590 -14.07 -13.90 -0.74
C LEU A 590 -13.10 -13.33 0.29
N ARG A 591 -11.93 -13.95 0.39
CA ARG A 591 -10.94 -13.62 1.43
C ARG A 591 -9.59 -13.29 0.80
N TYR A 592 -8.82 -12.39 1.42
CA TYR A 592 -7.52 -11.92 0.96
C TYR A 592 -6.43 -12.20 1.99
N GLN A 593 -5.30 -12.73 1.52
CA GLN A 593 -4.07 -12.86 2.31
C GLN A 593 -2.93 -12.06 1.65
N PRO A 594 -2.25 -11.17 2.40
CA PRO A 594 -1.11 -10.43 1.87
C PRO A 594 0.14 -11.31 1.68
N ILE A 595 0.25 -12.41 2.45
CA ILE A 595 1.31 -13.40 2.33
C ILE A 595 0.70 -14.78 2.39
N SER A 596 0.85 -15.57 1.34
CA SER A 596 0.43 -16.98 1.29
C SER A 596 1.28 -17.82 2.22
N PHE A 597 0.67 -18.87 2.80
CA PHE A 597 1.39 -19.75 3.71
C PHE A 597 2.53 -20.52 3.01
N GLY A 598 2.39 -20.81 1.72
CA GLY A 598 3.46 -21.40 0.92
C GLY A 598 4.73 -20.53 0.85
N HIS A 599 4.57 -19.19 0.71
CA HIS A 599 5.70 -18.26 0.78
C HIS A 599 6.34 -18.21 2.17
N LEU A 600 5.51 -18.25 3.22
CA LEU A 600 6.04 -18.30 4.59
C LEU A 600 6.83 -19.58 4.86
N MET A 601 6.33 -20.74 4.40
CA MET A 601 7.02 -22.02 4.56
C MET A 601 8.39 -21.99 3.89
N ASP A 602 8.46 -21.46 2.68
CA ASP A 602 9.71 -21.33 1.94
C ASP A 602 10.67 -20.38 2.63
N LEU A 603 10.25 -19.15 2.89
CA LEU A 603 11.05 -18.13 3.57
C LEU A 603 11.59 -18.62 4.92
N PHE A 604 10.78 -19.33 5.71
CA PHE A 604 11.18 -19.82 7.04
C PHE A 604 12.14 -21.00 6.99
N THR A 605 12.45 -21.55 5.83
CA THR A 605 13.49 -22.59 5.70
C THR A 605 14.88 -22.09 6.09
N VAL A 606 15.13 -20.80 5.92
CA VAL A 606 16.41 -20.15 6.26
C VAL A 606 16.38 -19.40 7.59
N SER A 607 15.31 -19.53 8.39
CA SER A 607 15.16 -18.79 9.66
C SER A 607 16.25 -19.10 10.69
N ASP A 608 16.82 -20.29 10.68
CA ASP A 608 17.92 -20.67 11.58
C ASP A 608 19.29 -20.09 11.14
N GLU A 609 19.38 -19.53 9.93
CA GLU A 609 20.63 -19.03 9.32
C GLU A 609 20.59 -17.50 9.08
N VAL A 610 19.38 -16.91 9.01
CA VAL A 610 19.17 -15.49 8.67
C VAL A 610 18.35 -14.81 9.77
N ASP A 611 19.01 -13.99 10.57
CA ASP A 611 18.43 -13.33 11.74
C ASP A 611 17.16 -12.52 11.42
N GLN A 612 17.10 -11.86 10.26
CA GLN A 612 15.95 -11.06 9.84
C GLN A 612 14.73 -11.93 9.55
N VAL A 613 14.95 -13.13 9.02
CA VAL A 613 13.88 -14.11 8.79
C VAL A 613 13.35 -14.65 10.11
N ASP A 614 14.22 -14.95 11.09
CA ASP A 614 13.82 -15.39 12.43
C ASP A 614 13.04 -14.28 13.18
N MET A 615 13.48 -13.02 13.05
CA MET A 615 12.76 -11.87 13.61
C MET A 615 11.36 -11.75 13.01
N PHE A 616 11.24 -11.79 11.68
CA PHE A 616 9.95 -11.73 10.99
C PHE A 616 9.05 -12.90 11.40
N ARG A 617 9.57 -14.12 11.45
CA ARG A 617 8.84 -15.31 11.92
C ARG A 617 8.30 -15.11 13.34
N THR A 618 9.12 -14.58 14.25
CA THR A 618 8.70 -14.29 15.62
C THR A 618 7.56 -13.27 15.66
N MET A 619 7.62 -12.22 14.85
CA MET A 619 6.57 -11.20 14.72
C MET A 619 5.30 -11.82 14.13
N TYR A 620 5.42 -12.59 13.05
CA TYR A 620 4.30 -13.26 12.40
C TYR A 620 3.60 -14.23 13.34
N ASP A 621 4.33 -15.11 14.03
CA ASP A 621 3.75 -16.08 14.97
C ASP A 621 3.03 -15.40 16.14
N SER A 622 3.40 -14.17 16.48
CA SER A 622 2.81 -13.36 17.55
C SER A 622 1.62 -12.51 17.10
N THR A 623 1.40 -12.38 15.80
CA THR A 623 0.29 -11.62 15.22
C THR A 623 -0.90 -12.54 14.99
N GLU A 624 -2.12 -12.14 15.38
CA GLU A 624 -3.33 -12.96 15.20
C GLU A 624 -3.95 -12.82 13.81
N ARG A 625 -3.79 -11.66 13.19
CA ARG A 625 -4.32 -11.36 11.86
C ARG A 625 -3.61 -12.18 10.78
N ARG A 626 -4.35 -12.88 9.93
CA ARG A 626 -3.81 -13.70 8.85
C ARG A 626 -4.39 -13.37 7.49
N ASP A 627 -5.65 -12.94 7.46
CA ASP A 627 -6.39 -12.62 6.26
C ASP A 627 -7.48 -11.58 6.54
N GLU A 628 -8.13 -11.12 5.48
CA GLU A 628 -9.25 -10.18 5.52
C GLU A 628 -10.41 -10.71 4.67
N VAL A 629 -11.64 -10.40 5.08
CA VAL A 629 -12.84 -10.68 4.28
C VAL A 629 -13.11 -9.51 3.35
N ILE A 630 -13.16 -9.79 2.04
CA ILE A 630 -13.54 -8.82 1.02
C ILE A 630 -15.07 -8.71 0.97
N ASP A 631 -15.75 -9.81 0.69
CA ASP A 631 -17.21 -9.85 0.59
C ASP A 631 -17.79 -11.17 1.12
N THR A 632 -19.05 -11.16 1.49
CA THR A 632 -19.79 -12.32 2.03
C THR A 632 -21.20 -12.37 1.46
N VAL A 633 -21.56 -13.50 0.88
CA VAL A 633 -22.91 -13.72 0.36
C VAL A 633 -23.53 -15.00 0.90
N THR A 634 -24.83 -14.98 1.11
CA THR A 634 -25.60 -16.15 1.60
C THR A 634 -26.79 -16.41 0.69
N ALA A 635 -27.02 -17.67 0.35
CA ALA A 635 -28.20 -18.12 -0.40
C ALA A 635 -28.87 -19.32 0.25
N THR A 636 -30.19 -19.42 0.10
CA THR A 636 -30.96 -20.62 0.50
C THR A 636 -31.42 -21.34 -0.76
N ILE A 637 -31.17 -22.68 -0.81
CA ILE A 637 -31.52 -23.57 -1.92
C ILE A 637 -32.59 -24.55 -1.45
N GLU A 638 -33.73 -24.53 -2.09
CA GLU A 638 -34.92 -25.32 -1.73
C GLU A 638 -34.87 -26.76 -2.29
#